data_199a577cddbc7afef39780428e3724ab
#
_entry.id   199a577cddbc7afef39780428e3724ab
#
_cell.length_a   1.000
_cell.length_b   1.000
_cell.length_c   1.000
_cell.angle_alpha   90.00
_cell.angle_beta   90.00
_cell.angle_gamma   90.00
#
_symmetry.space_group_name_H-M   'P 1'
#
loop_
_entity.id
_entity.type
_entity.pdbx_description
1 polymer ?
#
loop_
_entity_poly.entity_id
_entity_poly.type
_entity_poly.pdbx_seq_one_letter_code
_entity_poly.pdbx_strand_id
1 'polypeptide(L)'
;MYQPRSRGAAMSDALADARRSMARLTRLIVMRGIGLLLLLGGVTLLVAIATYDSGDASLNNATGGETGNWLGGLGAMAADLLLQTFGVAAVLVLAPLLTWGYVAMRGKTLKHVFWRGFAWPMGALLVAGGLGVLPAMATLPAGVGGLIGIAVAKLSAHVAQVYGQGWIAIAMPLLLLLAGLPLSFLATGIRLKPVLRGVANVPAAFVWAGSLLKRPKFNFRKAAPARDYDEDDYEPELDAESEDEAYALNVAPEPIAATRLAERREGRVKREEAKRALAPAAKRGSKQPALDLVSNEYQLPSLGLLAEPIVVHDATALSDDALEENARMLEAVLTDFGVKGRIMAVRPGPVVTLYEFEPAAGVKSSRVVSLSDDVARSMSAVAARIAVIPGRNVIGIELPNHTRETVYLREQLASAEFDKARAPLTLALGKTIGGEPVMADLAKMPHLLVAGTTGSGKSVGLNTMILSLLYRMPPSQCRMIMIDPKMLELSVYDGIPHLLSPVVTDPRKAVVALKWAVREMEDRYRKMSKLGVRGVEAFNERVRKAKDKGEQLKRTVQTGFDRETGKPVYEDEMLELEPMPFIVVVVDEVADLMMISGKEIEGAVQRLAQMARAAGIHLIAATQRPSVDVITGTIKANFPTRISFQVTSKIDSRTILGEQGAEQLLGMGDMLYMMAGGRIRRIHGPFVTDHEVEDVVRFLKTQGSPEYLDAVTEEPDEESDDPYAMMGGGAAGGGNSASGDDLYDKALAIVARERKATTSYIQRRLQIGYNKAASLIERMEHDGVVSRPNHKGLREVLLPDHEE
;
A
#
# COMPACT_ATOMS: atom_id res chain seq x y z
N MET A 1 16.05 25.40 50.50
CA MET A 1 14.84 26.08 50.98
C MET A 1 13.79 26.06 49.90
N TYR A 2 12.82 25.17 50.01
CA TYR A 2 11.71 25.02 49.08
C TYR A 2 10.57 25.93 49.61
N GLN A 3 10.25 27.03 48.95
CA GLN A 3 9.10 27.85 49.28
C GLN A 3 7.83 27.22 48.67
N PRO A 4 6.79 26.90 49.44
CA PRO A 4 5.54 26.41 48.91
C PRO A 4 4.79 27.56 48.21
N ARG A 5 4.50 27.37 46.90
CA ARG A 5 3.61 28.26 46.15
C ARG A 5 2.26 28.35 46.88
N SER A 6 1.79 29.58 47.12
CA SER A 6 0.53 29.83 47.80
C SER A 6 -0.66 29.25 47.00
N ARG A 7 -1.63 28.63 47.68
CA ARG A 7 -2.84 28.02 47.06
C ARG A 7 -3.59 29.00 46.16
N GLY A 8 -3.51 30.32 46.36
CA GLY A 8 -4.12 31.34 45.54
C GLY A 8 -3.52 31.46 44.13
N ALA A 9 -2.20 31.31 44.00
CA ALA A 9 -1.52 31.37 42.72
C ALA A 9 -1.83 30.14 41.84
N ALA A 10 -1.94 28.94 42.41
CA ALA A 10 -2.32 27.72 41.72
C ALA A 10 -3.76 27.76 41.19
N MET A 11 -4.68 28.42 41.93
CA MET A 11 -6.08 28.57 41.55
C MET A 11 -6.28 29.62 40.45
N SER A 12 -5.48 30.69 40.45
CA SER A 12 -5.52 31.70 39.37
C SER A 12 -4.95 31.13 38.04
N ASP A 13 -3.91 30.31 38.11
CA ASP A 13 -3.33 29.65 36.94
C ASP A 13 -4.28 28.60 36.35
N ALA A 14 -4.98 27.82 37.17
CA ALA A 14 -6.00 26.88 36.75
C ALA A 14 -7.20 27.54 36.06
N LEU A 15 -7.66 28.70 36.59
CA LEU A 15 -8.74 29.52 35.99
C LEU A 15 -8.29 30.14 34.66
N ALA A 16 -7.05 30.60 34.54
CA ALA A 16 -6.50 31.12 33.29
C ALA A 16 -6.38 30.03 32.22
N ASP A 17 -5.98 28.82 32.58
CA ASP A 17 -5.90 27.67 31.66
C ASP A 17 -7.29 27.17 31.24
N ALA A 18 -8.26 27.17 32.14
CA ALA A 18 -9.66 26.85 31.83
C ALA A 18 -10.27 27.87 30.82
N ARG A 19 -10.01 29.18 31.02
CA ARG A 19 -10.42 30.22 30.07
C ARG A 19 -9.77 30.07 28.70
N ARG A 20 -8.46 29.77 28.64
CA ARG A 20 -7.75 29.52 27.40
C ARG A 20 -8.28 28.29 26.66
N SER A 21 -8.61 27.24 27.39
CA SER A 21 -9.17 26.00 26.84
C SER A 21 -10.57 26.23 26.28
N MET A 22 -11.42 26.97 27.01
CA MET A 22 -12.75 27.34 26.57
C MET A 22 -12.72 28.23 25.30
N ALA A 23 -11.84 29.23 25.27
CA ALA A 23 -11.67 30.09 24.10
C ALA A 23 -11.17 29.30 22.86
N ARG A 24 -10.29 28.30 23.04
CA ARG A 24 -9.89 27.39 21.94
C ARG A 24 -11.06 26.54 21.44
N LEU A 25 -11.87 26.00 22.34
CA LEU A 25 -13.04 25.19 21.99
C LEU A 25 -14.07 26.01 21.22
N THR A 26 -14.42 27.21 21.73
CA THR A 26 -15.33 28.12 21.05
C THR A 26 -14.88 28.50 19.67
N ARG A 27 -13.59 28.86 19.51
CA ARG A 27 -12.99 29.16 18.21
C ARG A 27 -13.08 27.96 17.24
N LEU A 28 -12.88 26.76 17.73
CA LEU A 28 -12.94 25.52 16.94
C LEU A 28 -14.36 25.24 16.45
N ILE A 29 -15.39 25.44 17.33
CA ILE A 29 -16.80 25.26 16.98
C ILE A 29 -17.23 26.29 15.94
N VAL A 30 -16.86 27.54 16.12
CA VAL A 30 -17.18 28.63 15.16
C VAL A 30 -16.53 28.36 13.81
N MET A 31 -15.24 27.99 13.79
CA MET A 31 -14.55 27.65 12.54
C MET A 31 -15.18 26.47 11.80
N ARG A 32 -15.56 25.41 12.52
CA ARG A 32 -16.26 24.27 11.92
C ARG A 32 -17.64 24.63 11.38
N GLY A 33 -18.39 25.49 12.10
CA GLY A 33 -19.68 26.00 11.66
C GLY A 33 -19.56 26.80 10.37
N ILE A 34 -18.61 27.73 10.28
CA ILE A 34 -18.33 28.50 9.05
C ILE A 34 -17.90 27.54 7.93
N GLY A 35 -17.05 26.54 8.23
CA GLY A 35 -16.62 25.55 7.26
C GLY A 35 -17.76 24.74 6.68
N LEU A 36 -18.73 24.34 7.52
CA LEU A 36 -19.92 23.62 7.10
C LEU A 36 -20.82 24.49 6.20
N LEU A 37 -21.03 25.74 6.55
CA LEU A 37 -21.82 26.68 5.74
C LEU A 37 -21.20 26.91 4.36
N LEU A 38 -19.87 27.11 4.28
CA LEU A 38 -19.16 27.26 3.00
C LEU A 38 -19.27 25.99 2.15
N LEU A 39 -19.14 24.81 2.75
CA LEU A 39 -19.27 23.53 2.06
C LEU A 39 -20.68 23.33 1.52
N LEU A 40 -21.70 23.51 2.37
CA LEU A 40 -23.08 23.39 1.96
C LEU A 40 -23.41 24.39 0.84
N GLY A 41 -23.04 25.66 0.98
CA GLY A 41 -23.24 26.67 -0.05
C GLY A 41 -22.53 26.32 -1.37
N GLY A 42 -21.27 25.84 -1.31
CA GLY A 42 -20.53 25.40 -2.50
C GLY A 42 -21.17 24.20 -3.19
N VAL A 43 -21.63 23.21 -2.42
CA VAL A 43 -22.31 22.02 -2.97
C VAL A 43 -23.67 22.40 -3.55
N THR A 44 -24.45 23.25 -2.88
CA THR A 44 -25.73 23.73 -3.38
C THR A 44 -25.57 24.43 -4.72
N LEU A 45 -24.61 25.35 -4.85
CA LEU A 45 -24.34 26.03 -6.12
C LEU A 45 -23.82 25.07 -7.20
N LEU A 46 -23.03 24.06 -6.82
CA LEU A 46 -22.58 23.05 -7.77
C LEU A 46 -23.74 22.23 -8.33
N VAL A 47 -24.69 21.85 -7.47
CA VAL A 47 -25.94 21.17 -7.89
C VAL A 47 -26.77 22.07 -8.79
N ALA A 48 -26.88 23.36 -8.46
CA ALA A 48 -27.59 24.33 -9.30
C ALA A 48 -27.00 24.39 -10.72
N ILE A 49 -25.65 24.46 -10.83
CA ILE A 49 -24.97 24.49 -12.14
C ILE A 49 -25.12 23.16 -12.88
N ALA A 50 -25.01 22.03 -12.16
CA ALA A 50 -25.08 20.69 -12.77
C ALA A 50 -26.48 20.35 -13.31
N THR A 51 -27.52 20.96 -12.73
CA THR A 51 -28.94 20.80 -13.13
C THR A 51 -29.48 22.01 -13.87
N TYR A 52 -28.59 22.82 -14.48
CA TYR A 52 -28.98 23.99 -15.26
C TYR A 52 -29.71 23.59 -16.54
N ASP A 53 -30.87 24.22 -16.77
CA ASP A 53 -31.58 24.16 -18.02
C ASP A 53 -31.81 25.58 -18.55
N SER A 54 -31.47 25.80 -19.83
CA SER A 54 -31.63 27.10 -20.49
C SER A 54 -33.08 27.52 -20.67
N GLY A 55 -34.06 26.62 -20.51
CA GLY A 55 -35.48 26.83 -20.54
C GLY A 55 -36.10 27.31 -19.22
N ASP A 56 -35.34 27.20 -18.10
CA ASP A 56 -35.81 27.59 -16.78
C ASP A 56 -36.04 29.10 -16.65
N ALA A 57 -37.00 29.48 -15.78
CA ALA A 57 -37.24 30.86 -15.42
C ALA A 57 -36.00 31.45 -14.73
N SER A 58 -35.44 32.53 -15.29
CA SER A 58 -34.24 33.19 -14.80
C SER A 58 -34.42 34.72 -14.85
N LEU A 59 -33.35 35.48 -14.51
CA LEU A 59 -33.40 36.94 -14.60
C LEU A 59 -33.65 37.47 -16.01
N ASN A 60 -33.26 36.69 -17.03
CA ASN A 60 -33.31 37.03 -18.45
C ASN A 60 -34.38 36.24 -19.21
N ASN A 61 -34.97 35.22 -18.59
CA ASN A 61 -35.93 34.32 -19.23
C ASN A 61 -37.21 34.21 -18.38
N ALA A 62 -38.29 34.89 -18.80
CA ALA A 62 -39.59 34.85 -18.09
C ALA A 62 -40.45 33.73 -18.66
N THR A 63 -40.23 32.51 -18.24
CA THR A 63 -41.07 31.35 -18.62
C THR A 63 -42.02 30.99 -17.49
N GLY A 64 -43.28 30.68 -17.82
CA GLY A 64 -44.30 30.29 -16.83
C GLY A 64 -44.38 28.80 -16.54
N GLY A 65 -43.36 28.01 -16.92
CA GLY A 65 -43.28 26.55 -16.75
C GLY A 65 -42.71 26.13 -15.41
N GLU A 66 -42.81 24.85 -15.07
CA GLU A 66 -42.12 24.25 -13.96
C GLU A 66 -40.59 24.28 -14.16
N THR A 67 -39.86 24.72 -13.15
CA THR A 67 -38.39 24.80 -13.19
C THR A 67 -37.76 23.40 -13.19
N GLY A 68 -36.90 23.08 -14.18
CA GLY A 68 -36.16 21.82 -14.27
C GLY A 68 -35.00 21.74 -13.28
N ASN A 69 -34.52 22.86 -12.73
CA ASN A 69 -33.42 22.89 -11.76
C ASN A 69 -33.85 22.24 -10.45
N TRP A 70 -33.04 21.33 -9.93
CA TRP A 70 -33.30 20.57 -8.69
C TRP A 70 -33.48 21.46 -7.44
N LEU A 71 -32.96 22.67 -7.47
CA LEU A 71 -33.07 23.65 -6.37
C LEU A 71 -34.18 24.68 -6.62
N GLY A 72 -35.05 24.42 -7.58
CA GLY A 72 -36.13 25.28 -7.95
C GLY A 72 -35.67 26.61 -8.55
N GLY A 73 -36.56 27.63 -8.54
CA GLY A 73 -36.28 28.92 -9.19
C GLY A 73 -35.07 29.68 -8.68
N LEU A 74 -34.76 29.59 -7.37
CA LEU A 74 -33.53 30.19 -6.82
C LEU A 74 -32.25 29.52 -7.34
N GLY A 75 -32.28 28.19 -7.49
CA GLY A 75 -31.19 27.45 -8.10
C GLY A 75 -30.99 27.81 -9.58
N ALA A 76 -32.07 27.88 -10.34
CA ALA A 76 -32.05 28.28 -11.74
C ALA A 76 -31.48 29.71 -11.92
N MET A 77 -31.94 30.69 -11.14
CA MET A 77 -31.42 32.07 -11.16
C MET A 77 -29.91 32.13 -10.82
N ALA A 78 -29.47 31.41 -9.80
CA ALA A 78 -28.05 31.40 -9.38
C ALA A 78 -27.15 30.74 -10.41
N ALA A 79 -27.61 29.62 -11.00
CA ALA A 79 -26.87 28.91 -12.05
C ALA A 79 -26.77 29.77 -13.31
N ASP A 80 -27.86 30.37 -13.75
CA ASP A 80 -27.93 31.23 -14.91
C ASP A 80 -27.01 32.45 -14.76
N LEU A 81 -27.03 33.14 -13.63
CA LEU A 81 -26.15 34.30 -13.34
C LEU A 81 -24.66 33.90 -13.42
N LEU A 82 -24.29 32.76 -12.82
CA LEU A 82 -22.91 32.29 -12.82
C LEU A 82 -22.44 31.85 -14.23
N LEU A 83 -23.26 31.10 -14.94
CA LEU A 83 -22.96 30.62 -16.29
C LEU A 83 -22.99 31.74 -17.34
N GLN A 84 -23.89 32.70 -17.24
CA GLN A 84 -23.90 33.88 -18.09
C GLN A 84 -22.67 34.76 -17.87
N THR A 85 -22.24 34.94 -16.59
CA THR A 85 -21.09 35.81 -16.29
C THR A 85 -19.75 35.16 -16.63
N PHE A 86 -19.53 33.95 -16.14
CA PHE A 86 -18.23 33.27 -16.17
C PHE A 86 -18.17 32.09 -17.15
N GLY A 87 -19.29 31.64 -17.71
CA GLY A 87 -19.35 30.41 -18.51
C GLY A 87 -18.90 29.20 -17.67
N VAL A 88 -18.15 28.31 -18.30
CA VAL A 88 -17.61 27.10 -17.63
C VAL A 88 -16.65 27.44 -16.48
N ALA A 89 -16.01 28.63 -16.51
CA ALA A 89 -15.15 29.09 -15.41
C ALA A 89 -15.93 29.33 -14.08
N ALA A 90 -17.27 29.32 -14.09
CA ALA A 90 -18.12 29.36 -12.89
C ALA A 90 -17.74 28.26 -11.89
N VAL A 91 -17.30 27.09 -12.35
CA VAL A 91 -16.80 26.00 -11.48
C VAL A 91 -15.59 26.42 -10.65
N LEU A 92 -14.73 27.30 -11.18
CA LEU A 92 -13.57 27.84 -10.45
C LEU A 92 -13.97 28.83 -9.36
N VAL A 93 -15.15 29.46 -9.51
CA VAL A 93 -15.73 30.32 -8.45
C VAL A 93 -16.13 29.46 -7.25
N LEU A 94 -16.60 28.22 -7.47
CA LEU A 94 -17.03 27.31 -6.40
C LEU A 94 -15.86 26.58 -5.72
N ALA A 95 -14.76 26.37 -6.42
CA ALA A 95 -13.62 25.59 -5.93
C ALA A 95 -13.06 26.11 -4.57
N PRO A 96 -12.83 27.41 -4.34
CA PRO A 96 -12.42 27.90 -3.04
C PRO A 96 -13.46 27.71 -1.94
N LEU A 97 -14.76 27.83 -2.23
CA LEU A 97 -15.83 27.61 -1.23
C LEU A 97 -15.76 26.19 -0.69
N LEU A 98 -15.59 25.21 -1.57
CA LEU A 98 -15.50 23.79 -1.21
C LEU A 98 -14.20 23.50 -0.45
N THR A 99 -13.07 24.02 -0.95
CA THR A 99 -11.75 23.73 -0.35
C THR A 99 -11.55 24.44 1.00
N TRP A 100 -11.97 25.69 1.11
CA TRP A 100 -11.90 26.45 2.37
C TRP A 100 -12.90 25.91 3.39
N GLY A 101 -14.10 25.57 2.94
CA GLY A 101 -15.11 24.89 3.76
C GLY A 101 -14.57 23.61 4.38
N TYR A 102 -13.97 22.76 3.55
CA TYR A 102 -13.34 21.51 4.00
C TYR A 102 -12.18 21.73 5.00
N VAL A 103 -11.29 22.69 4.73
CA VAL A 103 -10.15 23.01 5.62
C VAL A 103 -10.64 23.54 6.96
N ALA A 104 -11.64 24.44 6.95
CA ALA A 104 -12.23 25.02 8.15
C ALA A 104 -13.01 23.98 8.98
N MET A 105 -13.73 23.07 8.32
CA MET A 105 -14.43 21.95 8.98
C MET A 105 -13.46 21.01 9.71
N ARG A 106 -12.25 20.82 9.17
CA ARG A 106 -11.16 20.09 9.85
C ARG A 106 -10.50 20.87 10.99
N GLY A 107 -10.99 22.06 11.33
CA GLY A 107 -10.43 22.90 12.40
C GLY A 107 -9.04 23.49 12.06
N LYS A 108 -8.62 23.44 10.79
CA LYS A 108 -7.34 24.00 10.35
C LYS A 108 -7.52 25.44 9.91
N THR A 109 -6.61 26.33 10.34
CA THR A 109 -6.60 27.72 9.92
C THR A 109 -6.11 27.86 8.48
N LEU A 110 -6.82 28.64 7.67
CA LEU A 110 -6.38 29.02 6.33
C LEU A 110 -5.19 29.97 6.45
N LYS A 111 -4.07 29.62 5.81
CA LYS A 111 -2.90 30.53 5.71
C LYS A 111 -3.09 31.47 4.53
N HIS A 112 -2.62 32.73 4.67
CA HIS A 112 -2.65 33.74 3.60
C HIS A 112 -4.06 34.03 3.02
N VAL A 113 -5.07 34.13 3.90
CA VAL A 113 -6.49 34.34 3.51
C VAL A 113 -6.66 35.57 2.61
N PHE A 114 -5.96 36.66 2.90
CA PHE A 114 -6.02 37.91 2.11
C PHE A 114 -5.59 37.67 0.65
N TRP A 115 -4.43 37.06 0.43
CA TRP A 115 -3.93 36.80 -0.94
C TRP A 115 -4.79 35.78 -1.69
N ARG A 116 -5.35 34.82 -1.00
CA ARG A 116 -6.26 33.83 -1.60
C ARG A 116 -7.62 34.46 -1.92
N GLY A 117 -8.12 35.35 -1.04
CA GLY A 117 -9.34 36.10 -1.28
C GLY A 117 -9.25 37.01 -2.49
N PHE A 118 -8.07 37.59 -2.77
CA PHE A 118 -7.81 38.37 -3.98
C PHE A 118 -7.63 37.47 -5.23
N ALA A 119 -6.88 36.38 -5.09
CA ALA A 119 -6.61 35.45 -6.18
C ALA A 119 -7.89 34.74 -6.67
N TRP A 120 -8.87 34.55 -5.81
CA TRP A 120 -10.12 33.87 -6.11
C TRP A 120 -10.91 34.54 -7.26
N PRO A 121 -11.44 35.78 -7.13
CA PRO A 121 -12.22 36.42 -8.20
C PRO A 121 -11.33 36.73 -9.40
N MET A 122 -10.08 37.15 -9.19
CA MET A 122 -9.15 37.48 -10.27
C MET A 122 -8.84 36.27 -11.14
N GLY A 123 -8.59 35.09 -10.53
CA GLY A 123 -8.35 33.86 -11.27
C GLY A 123 -9.54 33.43 -12.13
N ALA A 124 -10.75 33.50 -11.56
CA ALA A 124 -11.97 33.17 -12.28
C ALA A 124 -12.25 34.11 -13.47
N LEU A 125 -12.04 35.42 -13.27
CA LEU A 125 -12.17 36.46 -14.32
C LEU A 125 -11.18 36.24 -15.47
N LEU A 126 -9.91 35.97 -15.16
CA LEU A 126 -8.88 35.73 -16.18
C LEU A 126 -9.15 34.44 -16.97
N VAL A 127 -9.59 33.36 -16.30
CA VAL A 127 -9.93 32.10 -16.99
C VAL A 127 -11.16 32.29 -17.86
N ALA A 128 -12.22 32.95 -17.37
CA ALA A 128 -13.41 33.24 -18.15
C ALA A 128 -13.05 34.06 -19.41
N GLY A 129 -12.22 35.09 -19.26
CA GLY A 129 -11.71 35.89 -20.39
C GLY A 129 -10.90 35.07 -21.40
N GLY A 130 -10.04 34.19 -20.92
CA GLY A 130 -9.24 33.30 -21.76
C GLY A 130 -10.07 32.26 -22.53
N LEU A 131 -11.16 31.75 -21.93
CA LEU A 131 -12.10 30.83 -22.59
C LEU A 131 -12.95 31.48 -23.70
N GLY A 132 -12.95 32.80 -23.79
CA GLY A 132 -13.67 33.54 -24.82
C GLY A 132 -13.21 33.28 -26.25
N VAL A 133 -12.06 32.70 -26.46
CA VAL A 133 -11.54 32.27 -27.79
C VAL A 133 -12.23 31.02 -28.32
N LEU A 134 -12.85 30.22 -27.41
CA LEU A 134 -13.51 28.98 -27.81
C LEU A 134 -14.87 29.27 -28.47
N PRO A 135 -15.29 28.46 -29.46
CA PRO A 135 -16.57 28.63 -30.11
C PRO A 135 -17.73 28.51 -29.09
N ALA A 136 -18.81 29.24 -29.35
CA ALA A 136 -20.00 29.18 -28.52
C ALA A 136 -20.63 27.78 -28.57
N MET A 137 -20.97 27.21 -27.41
CA MET A 137 -21.74 25.97 -27.29
C MET A 137 -23.22 26.33 -27.16
N ALA A 138 -24.10 25.62 -27.91
CA ALA A 138 -25.54 25.85 -27.91
C ALA A 138 -26.21 25.68 -26.53
N THR A 139 -25.58 24.95 -25.63
CA THR A 139 -26.09 24.69 -24.25
C THR A 139 -25.75 25.77 -23.25
N LEU A 140 -24.87 26.73 -23.58
CA LEU A 140 -24.43 27.78 -22.68
C LEU A 140 -24.99 29.14 -23.09
N PRO A 141 -25.60 29.92 -22.20
CA PRO A 141 -26.35 31.13 -22.54
C PRO A 141 -25.47 32.26 -23.11
N ALA A 142 -24.19 32.33 -22.73
CA ALA A 142 -23.24 33.34 -23.19
C ALA A 142 -21.90 32.73 -23.65
N GLY A 143 -21.92 31.47 -24.19
CA GLY A 143 -20.72 30.77 -24.65
C GLY A 143 -19.82 30.28 -23.53
N VAL A 144 -18.69 29.67 -23.89
CA VAL A 144 -17.79 28.94 -22.95
C VAL A 144 -17.16 29.85 -21.89
N GLY A 145 -16.86 31.09 -22.20
CA GLY A 145 -16.26 32.09 -21.30
C GLY A 145 -17.27 33.05 -20.68
N GLY A 146 -18.56 32.92 -20.96
CA GLY A 146 -19.60 33.84 -20.52
C GLY A 146 -19.44 35.25 -21.08
N LEU A 147 -20.14 36.22 -20.51
CA LEU A 147 -20.07 37.64 -20.88
C LEU A 147 -18.65 38.20 -20.80
N ILE A 148 -17.87 37.77 -19.80
CA ILE A 148 -16.46 38.16 -19.64
C ILE A 148 -15.64 37.66 -20.83
N GLY A 149 -15.84 36.39 -21.24
CA GLY A 149 -15.17 35.82 -22.40
C GLY A 149 -15.50 36.56 -23.70
N ILE A 150 -16.80 36.90 -23.92
CA ILE A 150 -17.23 37.69 -25.07
C ILE A 150 -16.57 39.09 -25.09
N ALA A 151 -16.53 39.75 -23.93
CA ALA A 151 -15.93 41.07 -23.82
C ALA A 151 -14.42 41.04 -24.16
N VAL A 152 -13.70 40.05 -23.62
CA VAL A 152 -12.26 39.88 -23.91
C VAL A 152 -12.03 39.50 -25.38
N ALA A 153 -12.86 38.60 -25.95
CA ALA A 153 -12.76 38.23 -27.37
C ALA A 153 -12.97 39.42 -28.30
N LYS A 154 -13.98 40.25 -28.03
CA LYS A 154 -14.23 41.50 -28.77
C LYS A 154 -13.06 42.49 -28.61
N LEU A 155 -12.54 42.68 -27.40
CA LEU A 155 -11.40 43.57 -27.12
C LEU A 155 -10.14 43.09 -27.84
N SER A 156 -9.84 41.79 -27.76
CA SER A 156 -8.66 41.21 -28.45
C SER A 156 -8.75 41.29 -29.96
N ALA A 157 -9.95 41.10 -30.53
CA ALA A 157 -10.21 41.27 -31.96
C ALA A 157 -10.02 42.76 -32.38
N HIS A 158 -10.54 43.70 -31.61
CA HIS A 158 -10.36 45.12 -31.83
C HIS A 158 -8.88 45.55 -31.79
N VAL A 159 -8.16 45.10 -30.78
CA VAL A 159 -6.71 45.38 -30.66
C VAL A 159 -5.95 44.76 -31.87
N ALA A 160 -6.30 43.53 -32.27
CA ALA A 160 -5.72 42.89 -33.45
C ALA A 160 -5.94 43.67 -34.73
N GLN A 161 -7.11 44.28 -34.90
CA GLN A 161 -7.43 45.16 -36.04
C GLN A 161 -6.64 46.46 -36.00
N VAL A 162 -6.54 47.13 -34.87
CA VAL A 162 -5.82 48.38 -34.66
C VAL A 162 -4.32 48.25 -34.98
N TYR A 163 -3.71 47.13 -34.53
CA TYR A 163 -2.30 46.87 -34.80
C TYR A 163 -2.03 46.07 -36.08
N GLY A 164 -3.03 45.69 -36.83
CA GLY A 164 -2.87 44.96 -38.08
C GLY A 164 -2.31 43.55 -37.94
N GLN A 165 -2.38 42.96 -36.70
CA GLN A 165 -1.76 41.68 -36.37
C GLN A 165 -2.81 40.70 -35.86
N GLY A 166 -3.34 39.84 -36.75
CA GLY A 166 -4.42 38.88 -36.43
C GLY A 166 -4.11 37.86 -35.30
N TRP A 167 -2.83 37.56 -35.05
CA TRP A 167 -2.44 36.64 -33.98
C TRP A 167 -2.74 37.15 -32.54
N ILE A 168 -2.88 38.48 -32.36
CA ILE A 168 -3.21 39.11 -31.07
C ILE A 168 -4.59 38.66 -30.57
N ALA A 169 -5.52 38.46 -31.49
CA ALA A 169 -6.87 37.98 -31.14
C ALA A 169 -6.88 36.61 -30.46
N ILE A 170 -5.85 35.81 -30.67
CA ILE A 170 -5.69 34.47 -30.03
C ILE A 170 -4.72 34.53 -28.85
N ALA A 171 -3.61 35.26 -28.99
CA ALA A 171 -2.55 35.30 -27.99
C ALA A 171 -3.02 35.98 -26.68
N MET A 172 -3.80 37.05 -26.76
CA MET A 172 -4.26 37.78 -25.56
C MET A 172 -5.17 36.95 -24.68
N PRO A 173 -6.23 36.27 -25.18
CA PRO A 173 -7.03 35.34 -24.37
C PRO A 173 -6.20 34.16 -23.82
N LEU A 174 -5.27 33.61 -24.60
CA LEU A 174 -4.40 32.53 -24.18
C LEU A 174 -3.48 32.94 -23.01
N LEU A 175 -2.93 34.11 -23.01
CA LEU A 175 -2.14 34.68 -21.93
C LEU A 175 -2.99 34.87 -20.66
N LEU A 176 -4.25 35.30 -20.78
CA LEU A 176 -5.18 35.40 -19.66
C LEU A 176 -5.48 34.04 -19.06
N LEU A 177 -5.67 33.01 -19.90
CA LEU A 177 -5.87 31.64 -19.43
C LEU A 177 -4.65 31.10 -18.68
N LEU A 178 -3.44 31.32 -19.23
CA LEU A 178 -2.18 30.90 -18.61
C LEU A 178 -1.92 31.59 -17.26
N ALA A 179 -2.33 32.85 -17.10
CA ALA A 179 -2.22 33.58 -15.86
C ALA A 179 -3.34 33.22 -14.87
N GLY A 180 -4.55 33.01 -15.34
CA GLY A 180 -5.75 32.75 -14.54
C GLY A 180 -5.76 31.36 -13.90
N LEU A 181 -5.31 30.32 -14.59
CA LEU A 181 -5.28 28.97 -14.06
C LEU A 181 -4.41 28.82 -12.80
N PRO A 182 -3.14 29.28 -12.76
CA PRO A 182 -2.33 29.26 -11.54
C PRO A 182 -2.95 30.09 -10.40
N LEU A 183 -3.56 31.24 -10.73
CA LEU A 183 -4.18 32.10 -9.73
C LEU A 183 -5.42 31.45 -9.11
N SER A 184 -6.28 30.83 -9.92
CA SER A 184 -7.41 30.04 -9.45
C SER A 184 -6.99 28.87 -8.57
N PHE A 185 -5.89 28.21 -8.93
CA PHE A 185 -5.32 27.15 -8.12
C PHE A 185 -4.76 27.66 -6.79
N LEU A 186 -4.08 28.81 -6.78
CA LEU A 186 -3.57 29.47 -5.56
C LEU A 186 -4.73 29.78 -4.61
N ALA A 187 -5.86 30.24 -5.13
CA ALA A 187 -7.07 30.54 -4.36
C ALA A 187 -7.58 29.32 -3.59
N THR A 188 -7.55 28.12 -4.16
CA THR A 188 -8.02 26.89 -3.48
C THR A 188 -7.16 26.54 -2.26
N GLY A 189 -5.87 26.94 -2.25
CA GLY A 189 -4.94 26.64 -1.17
C GLY A 189 -4.40 25.21 -1.17
N ILE A 190 -4.61 24.48 -2.22
CA ILE A 190 -3.97 23.18 -2.45
C ILE A 190 -2.48 23.44 -2.72
N ARG A 191 -1.59 22.66 -2.12
CA ARG A 191 -0.14 22.89 -2.24
C ARG A 191 0.33 22.68 -3.68
N LEU A 192 0.86 23.73 -4.30
CA LEU A 192 1.29 23.75 -5.70
C LEU A 192 2.65 23.04 -5.96
N LYS A 193 3.39 22.65 -4.91
CA LYS A 193 4.72 22.05 -5.08
C LYS A 193 4.79 20.86 -6.06
N PRO A 194 3.86 19.90 -6.09
CA PRO A 194 3.88 18.85 -7.11
C PRO A 194 3.44 19.35 -8.49
N VAL A 195 2.53 20.31 -8.57
CA VAL A 195 1.99 20.83 -9.84
C VAL A 195 3.00 21.72 -10.53
N LEU A 196 3.66 22.61 -9.80
CA LEU A 196 4.73 23.46 -10.36
C LEU A 196 5.94 22.65 -10.82
N ARG A 197 6.26 21.53 -10.15
CA ARG A 197 7.28 20.61 -10.67
C ARG A 197 6.83 19.90 -11.96
N GLY A 198 5.56 19.59 -12.08
CA GLY A 198 4.99 19.08 -13.33
C GLY A 198 5.05 20.12 -14.46
N VAL A 199 4.63 21.36 -14.18
CA VAL A 199 4.63 22.47 -15.14
C VAL A 199 6.05 22.92 -15.49
N ALA A 200 6.99 22.91 -14.55
CA ALA A 200 8.40 23.21 -14.83
C ALA A 200 9.07 22.18 -15.76
N ASN A 201 8.55 20.95 -15.81
CA ASN A 201 9.01 19.90 -16.72
C ASN A 201 8.29 19.94 -18.10
N VAL A 202 7.27 20.76 -18.27
CA VAL A 202 6.57 20.93 -19.56
C VAL A 202 7.49 21.46 -20.67
N PRO A 203 8.41 22.43 -20.45
CA PRO A 203 9.38 22.81 -21.47
C PRO A 203 10.29 21.66 -21.90
N ALA A 204 10.71 20.82 -20.96
CA ALA A 204 11.52 19.62 -21.26
C ALA A 204 10.72 18.59 -22.07
N ALA A 205 9.43 18.42 -21.77
CA ALA A 205 8.54 17.55 -22.52
C ALA A 205 8.28 18.08 -23.95
N PHE A 206 8.16 19.40 -24.13
CA PHE A 206 8.06 20.03 -25.45
C PHE A 206 9.35 19.91 -26.26
N VAL A 207 10.52 20.08 -25.62
CA VAL A 207 11.82 19.86 -26.25
C VAL A 207 12.00 18.39 -26.62
N TRP A 208 11.56 17.46 -25.77
CA TRP A 208 11.57 16.01 -26.03
C TRP A 208 10.60 15.64 -27.16
N ALA A 209 9.38 16.16 -27.18
CA ALA A 209 8.41 15.98 -28.28
C ALA A 209 8.89 16.62 -29.58
N GLY A 210 9.55 17.79 -29.53
CA GLY A 210 10.18 18.43 -30.66
C GLY A 210 11.37 17.64 -31.24
N SER A 211 12.10 16.88 -30.39
CA SER A 211 13.16 15.98 -30.85
C SER A 211 12.65 14.73 -31.56
N LEU A 212 11.43 14.27 -31.25
CA LEU A 212 10.74 13.19 -31.95
C LEU A 212 10.19 13.61 -33.32
N LEU A 213 10.08 14.93 -33.59
CA LEU A 213 9.64 15.50 -34.85
C LEU A 213 10.80 15.77 -35.84
N LYS A 214 12.02 15.29 -35.58
CA LYS A 214 13.09 15.29 -36.60
C LYS A 214 12.77 14.22 -37.66
N ARG A 215 12.30 14.73 -38.77
CA ARG A 215 11.76 14.08 -39.97
C ARG A 215 12.67 12.95 -40.51
N PRO A 216 12.10 11.81 -40.86
CA PRO A 216 12.60 11.00 -41.98
C PRO A 216 12.12 11.66 -43.27
N LYS A 217 13.03 11.84 -44.23
CA LYS A 217 12.73 12.32 -45.59
C LYS A 217 11.90 11.28 -46.30
N PHE A 218 10.62 11.51 -46.49
CA PHE A 218 9.76 10.69 -47.35
C PHE A 218 9.67 11.37 -48.75
N ASN A 219 10.08 10.61 -49.77
CA ASN A 219 9.90 10.96 -51.15
C ASN A 219 8.43 10.76 -51.56
N PHE A 220 7.79 11.84 -51.90
CA PHE A 220 6.45 11.79 -52.51
C PHE A 220 6.52 11.25 -53.93
N ARG A 221 5.96 10.09 -54.22
CA ARG A 221 5.49 9.69 -55.53
C ARG A 221 4.01 10.08 -55.64
N LYS A 222 3.69 10.77 -56.79
CA LYS A 222 2.36 11.28 -57.10
C LYS A 222 1.32 10.16 -57.14
N ALA A 223 0.22 10.36 -56.43
CA ALA A 223 -0.98 9.50 -56.50
C ALA A 223 -1.94 9.98 -57.59
N ALA A 224 -2.54 9.03 -58.33
CA ALA A 224 -3.61 9.18 -59.29
C ALA A 224 -4.99 9.23 -58.58
N PRO A 225 -6.06 9.70 -59.23
CA PRO A 225 -7.26 10.20 -58.56
C PRO A 225 -8.23 9.11 -58.10
N ALA A 226 -9.02 9.51 -57.09
CA ALA A 226 -9.98 8.70 -56.35
C ALA A 226 -11.06 8.07 -57.18
N ARG A 227 -11.50 6.88 -56.78
CA ARG A 227 -12.81 6.28 -57.10
C ARG A 227 -13.59 6.13 -55.82
N ASP A 228 -14.83 6.57 -55.85
CA ASP A 228 -15.87 6.32 -54.85
C ASP A 228 -16.08 4.82 -54.68
N TYR A 229 -16.11 4.35 -53.42
CA TYR A 229 -16.76 3.09 -53.05
C TYR A 229 -17.45 3.26 -51.69
N ASP A 230 -18.65 2.72 -51.65
CA ASP A 230 -19.68 2.75 -50.63
C ASP A 230 -19.24 2.11 -49.29
N GLU A 231 -19.92 2.58 -48.22
CA GLU A 231 -19.94 1.99 -46.91
C GLU A 231 -20.41 0.54 -46.98
N ASP A 232 -19.61 -0.37 -46.42
CA ASP A 232 -19.98 -1.49 -45.54
C ASP A 232 -18.81 -2.47 -45.42
N ASP A 233 -18.65 -3.06 -44.22
CA ASP A 233 -17.73 -4.14 -43.84
C ASP A 233 -16.31 -3.74 -43.34
N TYR A 234 -16.22 -3.58 -42.03
CA TYR A 234 -14.97 -3.61 -41.33
C TYR A 234 -14.90 -4.83 -40.38
N GLU A 235 -14.26 -5.90 -40.83
CA GLU A 235 -13.70 -6.95 -39.96
C GLU A 235 -12.19 -6.71 -39.81
N PRO A 236 -11.62 -6.82 -38.61
CA PRO A 236 -10.19 -6.74 -38.41
C PRO A 236 -9.52 -8.11 -38.59
N GLU A 237 -8.65 -8.22 -39.54
CA GLU A 237 -7.71 -9.33 -39.68
C GLU A 237 -6.65 -9.26 -38.57
N LEU A 238 -6.47 -10.41 -37.93
CA LEU A 238 -5.37 -10.69 -36.98
C LEU A 238 -4.26 -11.38 -37.78
N ASP A 239 -3.13 -10.71 -37.93
CA ASP A 239 -1.91 -11.32 -38.41
C ASP A 239 -1.36 -12.30 -37.36
N ALA A 240 -1.28 -13.57 -37.76
CA ALA A 240 -0.60 -14.63 -37.06
C ALA A 240 0.55 -15.12 -37.94
N GLU A 241 1.76 -14.90 -37.51
CA GLU A 241 2.91 -15.71 -37.94
C GLU A 241 3.71 -16.12 -36.69
N SER A 242 3.65 -17.42 -36.38
CA SER A 242 4.80 -18.23 -35.97
C SER A 242 4.42 -19.70 -36.06
N GLU A 243 5.16 -20.38 -36.92
CA GLU A 243 5.17 -21.81 -37.13
C GLU A 243 5.53 -22.55 -35.84
N ASP A 244 4.81 -23.63 -35.55
CA ASP A 244 5.38 -24.85 -35.02
C ASP A 244 4.40 -26.04 -35.16
N GLU A 245 4.87 -26.98 -35.98
CA GLU A 245 4.66 -28.42 -36.07
C GLU A 245 3.27 -29.07 -35.78
N ALA A 246 2.73 -29.55 -36.87
CA ALA A 246 1.59 -30.45 -36.98
C ALA A 246 1.88 -31.83 -36.34
N TYR A 247 1.00 -32.26 -35.45
CA TYR A 247 0.66 -33.66 -35.28
C TYR A 247 -0.80 -33.89 -35.56
N ALA A 248 -1.04 -34.45 -36.72
CA ALA A 248 -2.35 -34.92 -37.13
C ALA A 248 -2.72 -36.19 -36.37
N LEU A 249 -3.79 -36.12 -35.57
CA LEU A 249 -4.56 -37.30 -35.18
C LEU A 249 -5.97 -37.17 -35.73
N ASN A 250 -6.22 -37.96 -36.74
CA ASN A 250 -7.56 -38.28 -37.27
C ASN A 250 -8.45 -38.86 -36.16
N VAL A 251 -9.42 -38.12 -35.71
CA VAL A 251 -10.57 -38.65 -34.95
C VAL A 251 -11.82 -38.16 -35.66
N ALA A 252 -12.59 -39.15 -36.20
CA ALA A 252 -13.90 -38.93 -36.80
C ALA A 252 -14.88 -38.30 -35.78
N PRO A 253 -15.80 -37.41 -36.20
CA PRO A 253 -16.74 -36.78 -35.29
C PRO A 253 -17.82 -37.79 -34.85
N GLU A 254 -17.78 -38.18 -33.58
CA GLU A 254 -18.91 -38.86 -32.94
C GLU A 254 -20.11 -37.92 -32.72
N PRO A 255 -21.35 -38.40 -32.82
CA PRO A 255 -22.51 -37.56 -32.78
C PRO A 255 -22.80 -36.95 -31.41
N ILE A 256 -22.74 -35.66 -31.29
CA ILE A 256 -22.92 -34.79 -30.12
C ILE A 256 -24.28 -35.02 -29.41
N ALA A 257 -25.20 -35.73 -30.00
CA ALA A 257 -26.54 -35.93 -29.42
C ALA A 257 -26.66 -37.02 -28.37
N ALA A 258 -25.76 -38.02 -28.35
CA ALA A 258 -25.87 -39.14 -27.41
C ALA A 258 -25.23 -38.82 -26.04
N THR A 259 -24.18 -38.06 -26.00
CA THR A 259 -23.49 -37.64 -24.77
C THR A 259 -24.33 -36.68 -23.91
N ARG A 260 -25.17 -35.85 -24.55
CA ARG A 260 -26.06 -34.92 -23.83
C ARG A 260 -27.26 -35.56 -23.13
N LEU A 261 -27.62 -36.79 -23.48
CA LEU A 261 -28.69 -37.54 -22.81
C LEU A 261 -28.17 -38.39 -21.65
N ALA A 262 -26.89 -38.74 -21.63
CA ALA A 262 -26.30 -39.50 -20.52
C ALA A 262 -25.96 -38.58 -19.30
N GLU A 263 -25.52 -37.32 -19.54
CA GLU A 263 -25.27 -36.35 -18.48
C GLU A 263 -26.56 -35.89 -17.76
N ARG A 264 -27.71 -36.15 -18.27
CA ARG A 264 -29.01 -35.80 -17.68
C ARG A 264 -29.42 -36.68 -16.49
N ARG A 265 -28.64 -37.72 -16.14
CA ARG A 265 -28.90 -38.65 -15.07
C ARG A 265 -27.94 -38.58 -13.87
N GLU A 266 -26.83 -37.86 -13.99
CA GLU A 266 -26.01 -37.54 -12.83
C GLU A 266 -26.56 -36.28 -12.17
N GLY A 267 -26.88 -36.37 -10.88
CA GLY A 267 -27.35 -35.23 -10.09
C GLY A 267 -26.37 -34.07 -10.18
N ARG A 268 -26.86 -32.82 -10.30
CA ARG A 268 -26.04 -31.58 -10.40
C ARG A 268 -25.18 -31.38 -9.15
N VAL A 269 -25.52 -32.04 -8.03
CA VAL A 269 -24.79 -31.91 -6.77
C VAL A 269 -23.54 -32.77 -6.85
N LYS A 270 -22.38 -32.09 -6.94
CA LYS A 270 -21.06 -32.71 -6.86
C LYS A 270 -20.50 -32.47 -5.46
N ARG A 271 -20.72 -33.40 -4.56
CA ARG A 271 -19.93 -33.40 -3.32
C ARG A 271 -18.54 -33.88 -3.72
N GLU A 272 -17.55 -32.98 -3.64
CA GLU A 272 -16.17 -33.41 -3.53
C GLU A 272 -16.16 -34.28 -2.25
N GLU A 273 -15.96 -35.59 -2.39
CA GLU A 273 -15.47 -36.34 -1.27
C GLU A 273 -14.19 -35.66 -0.83
N ALA A 274 -14.31 -34.64 0.04
CA ALA A 274 -13.20 -34.26 0.88
C ALA A 274 -12.76 -35.61 1.42
N LYS A 275 -11.64 -36.13 0.90
CA LYS A 275 -11.00 -37.26 1.51
C LYS A 275 -10.87 -36.84 2.96
N ARG A 276 -11.87 -37.22 3.78
CA ARG A 276 -11.74 -37.29 5.23
C ARG A 276 -10.61 -38.29 5.47
N ALA A 277 -9.42 -37.88 5.06
CA ALA A 277 -8.20 -38.34 5.61
C ALA A 277 -8.08 -37.68 7.01
N LEU A 278 -9.00 -38.05 7.87
CA LEU A 278 -8.56 -38.53 9.15
C LEU A 278 -7.56 -39.64 8.78
N ALA A 279 -6.34 -39.24 8.40
CA ALA A 279 -5.19 -40.09 8.56
C ALA A 279 -5.41 -40.65 9.96
N PRO A 280 -5.45 -42.00 10.13
CA PRO A 280 -5.57 -42.58 11.48
C PRO A 280 -4.53 -41.80 12.25
N ALA A 281 -4.99 -41.09 13.28
CA ALA A 281 -4.16 -40.20 14.08
C ALA A 281 -2.92 -41.04 14.37
N ALA A 282 -1.89 -40.77 13.55
CA ALA A 282 -0.64 -41.47 13.68
C ALA A 282 -0.22 -41.04 15.07
N LYS A 283 -0.30 -41.98 15.98
CA LYS A 283 -0.08 -41.91 17.42
C LYS A 283 1.08 -40.95 17.76
N ARG A 284 0.88 -39.65 17.50
CA ARG A 284 1.63 -38.54 18.04
C ARG A 284 0.91 -38.07 19.28
N GLY A 285 0.76 -38.93 20.23
CA GLY A 285 0.14 -38.32 21.34
C GLY A 285 -0.41 -39.15 22.43
N SER A 286 -0.18 -40.38 22.49
CA SER A 286 -0.37 -41.13 23.70
C SER A 286 0.92 -41.88 24.05
N LYS A 287 2.04 -41.19 23.95
CA LYS A 287 3.10 -41.47 24.89
C LYS A 287 2.64 -40.76 26.16
N GLN A 288 2.19 -41.54 27.17
CA GLN A 288 2.31 -41.13 28.56
C GLN A 288 3.56 -40.23 28.69
N PRO A 289 3.48 -39.05 29.33
CA PRO A 289 4.66 -38.32 29.60
C PRO A 289 5.61 -39.26 30.33
N ALA A 290 6.56 -39.84 29.62
CA ALA A 290 7.73 -40.36 30.23
C ALA A 290 8.25 -39.17 31.00
N LEU A 291 8.40 -39.32 32.31
CA LEU A 291 9.14 -38.42 33.15
C LEU A 291 10.60 -38.46 32.64
N ASP A 292 10.86 -37.77 31.52
CA ASP A 292 12.21 -37.51 31.07
C ASP A 292 12.74 -36.37 31.94
N LEU A 293 13.34 -36.78 33.03
CA LEU A 293 13.90 -35.94 34.06
C LEU A 293 15.14 -35.13 33.59
N VAL A 294 15.60 -35.26 32.34
CA VAL A 294 16.72 -34.47 31.80
C VAL A 294 16.71 -34.52 30.27
N SER A 295 15.91 -33.73 29.58
CA SER A 295 16.27 -33.28 28.23
C SER A 295 16.12 -31.76 28.24
N ASN A 296 17.27 -31.08 28.15
CA ASN A 296 17.38 -29.64 27.92
C ASN A 296 17.00 -29.27 26.48
N GLU A 297 16.27 -30.15 25.75
CA GLU A 297 15.82 -29.89 24.37
C GLU A 297 14.50 -29.15 24.36
N TYR A 298 14.44 -28.07 23.60
CA TYR A 298 13.22 -27.29 23.36
C TYR A 298 12.12 -28.19 22.77
N GLN A 299 10.95 -28.20 23.42
CA GLN A 299 9.78 -28.97 22.95
C GLN A 299 8.77 -28.05 22.24
N LEU A 300 8.30 -28.49 21.07
CA LEU A 300 7.23 -27.78 20.35
C LEU A 300 5.91 -27.92 21.11
N PRO A 301 5.00 -26.92 21.02
CA PRO A 301 3.69 -26.99 21.65
C PRO A 301 2.89 -28.21 21.20
N SER A 302 2.18 -28.83 22.14
CA SER A 302 1.29 -29.95 21.85
C SER A 302 -0.03 -29.45 21.25
N LEU A 303 -0.56 -30.16 20.25
CA LEU A 303 -1.92 -29.91 19.71
C LEU A 303 -3.01 -30.01 20.78
N GLY A 304 -2.74 -30.63 21.91
CA GLY A 304 -3.64 -30.67 23.04
C GLY A 304 -3.96 -29.35 23.72
N LEU A 305 -3.14 -28.29 23.44
CA LEU A 305 -3.39 -26.92 23.92
C LEU A 305 -4.46 -26.20 23.10
N LEU A 306 -4.89 -26.76 21.96
CA LEU A 306 -5.91 -26.21 21.10
C LEU A 306 -7.20 -27.02 21.22
N ALA A 307 -8.35 -26.34 21.11
CA ALA A 307 -9.67 -26.92 21.21
C ALA A 307 -9.91 -28.01 20.16
N GLU A 308 -10.61 -29.03 20.56
CA GLU A 308 -11.04 -30.12 19.65
C GLU A 308 -12.13 -29.62 18.70
N PRO A 309 -12.05 -29.95 17.39
CA PRO A 309 -13.09 -29.62 16.45
C PRO A 309 -14.43 -30.23 16.90
N ILE A 310 -15.46 -29.41 17.01
CA ILE A 310 -16.82 -29.90 17.24
C ILE A 310 -17.29 -30.54 15.93
N VAL A 311 -17.38 -31.85 15.89
CA VAL A 311 -17.93 -32.56 14.73
C VAL A 311 -19.43 -32.35 14.73
N VAL A 312 -19.92 -31.47 13.89
CA VAL A 312 -21.35 -31.33 13.62
C VAL A 312 -21.76 -32.55 12.79
N HIS A 313 -22.58 -33.43 13.38
CA HIS A 313 -23.07 -34.63 12.69
C HIS A 313 -23.89 -34.26 11.43
N ASP A 314 -23.85 -35.09 10.40
CA ASP A 314 -24.47 -34.93 9.07
C ASP A 314 -25.96 -34.50 9.04
N ALA A 315 -26.64 -34.47 10.17
CA ALA A 315 -28.06 -34.08 10.29
C ALA A 315 -28.39 -32.63 9.94
N THR A 316 -27.37 -31.75 9.91
CA THR A 316 -27.53 -30.30 9.56
C THR A 316 -27.00 -29.94 8.16
N ALA A 317 -26.38 -30.89 7.45
CA ALA A 317 -26.02 -30.71 6.06
C ALA A 317 -27.27 -30.58 5.19
N LEU A 318 -27.35 -29.54 4.35
CA LEU A 318 -28.42 -29.41 3.36
C LEU A 318 -28.51 -30.70 2.53
N SER A 319 -29.71 -31.26 2.45
CA SER A 319 -29.96 -32.43 1.60
C SER A 319 -29.67 -32.07 0.14
N ASP A 320 -29.34 -33.08 -0.68
CA ASP A 320 -29.09 -32.86 -2.11
C ASP A 320 -30.33 -32.28 -2.81
N ASP A 321 -31.54 -32.67 -2.34
CA ASP A 321 -32.80 -32.12 -2.84
C ASP A 321 -32.96 -30.63 -2.52
N ALA A 322 -32.58 -30.19 -1.32
CA ALA A 322 -32.62 -28.79 -0.95
C ALA A 322 -31.58 -27.92 -1.73
N LEU A 323 -30.41 -28.49 -2.02
CA LEU A 323 -29.41 -27.84 -2.85
C LEU A 323 -29.88 -27.72 -4.32
N GLU A 324 -30.54 -28.72 -4.85
CA GLU A 324 -31.13 -28.69 -6.20
C GLU A 324 -32.28 -27.69 -6.29
N GLU A 325 -33.13 -27.56 -5.26
CA GLU A 325 -34.19 -26.55 -5.20
C GLU A 325 -33.63 -25.14 -5.14
N ASN A 326 -32.59 -24.90 -4.32
CA ASN A 326 -31.89 -23.63 -4.30
C ASN A 326 -31.26 -23.29 -5.66
N ALA A 327 -30.75 -24.29 -6.39
CA ALA A 327 -30.20 -24.07 -7.74
C ALA A 327 -31.31 -23.65 -8.72
N ARG A 328 -32.49 -24.28 -8.70
CA ARG A 328 -33.64 -23.89 -9.54
C ARG A 328 -34.13 -22.49 -9.19
N MET A 329 -34.21 -22.16 -7.90
CA MET A 329 -34.59 -20.80 -7.45
C MET A 329 -33.59 -19.76 -7.94
N LEU A 330 -32.28 -20.03 -7.87
CA LEU A 330 -31.25 -19.14 -8.38
C LEU A 330 -31.31 -18.97 -9.92
N GLU A 331 -31.59 -20.04 -10.68
CA GLU A 331 -31.82 -19.95 -12.13
C GLU A 331 -33.04 -19.06 -12.46
N ALA A 332 -34.14 -19.19 -11.71
CA ALA A 332 -35.34 -18.36 -11.88
C ALA A 332 -35.01 -16.87 -11.59
N VAL A 333 -34.34 -16.58 -10.47
CA VAL A 333 -33.92 -15.21 -10.08
C VAL A 333 -33.05 -14.59 -11.17
N LEU A 334 -32.05 -15.32 -11.71
CA LEU A 334 -31.19 -14.79 -12.78
C LEU A 334 -32.00 -14.54 -14.06
N THR A 335 -33.00 -15.40 -14.37
CA THR A 335 -33.87 -15.24 -15.54
C THR A 335 -34.76 -14.01 -15.40
N ASP A 336 -35.29 -13.71 -14.21
CA ASP A 336 -36.09 -12.53 -13.90
C ASP A 336 -35.27 -11.23 -14.12
N PHE A 337 -33.98 -11.25 -13.82
CA PHE A 337 -33.05 -10.15 -14.14
C PHE A 337 -32.55 -10.15 -15.61
N GLY A 338 -33.18 -11.00 -16.47
CA GLY A 338 -32.84 -11.07 -17.88
C GLY A 338 -31.48 -11.72 -18.20
N VAL A 339 -30.97 -12.53 -17.30
CA VAL A 339 -29.75 -13.35 -17.47
C VAL A 339 -30.15 -14.78 -17.72
N LYS A 340 -30.06 -15.22 -18.98
CA LYS A 340 -30.34 -16.58 -19.38
C LYS A 340 -29.12 -17.46 -19.23
N GLY A 341 -29.30 -18.69 -18.70
CA GLY A 341 -28.27 -19.69 -18.51
C GLY A 341 -28.76 -20.84 -17.66
N ARG A 342 -27.84 -21.69 -17.20
CA ARG A 342 -28.18 -22.84 -16.35
C ARG A 342 -27.07 -23.12 -15.34
N ILE A 343 -27.40 -23.70 -14.21
CA ILE A 343 -26.45 -24.17 -13.22
C ILE A 343 -25.98 -25.56 -13.61
N MET A 344 -24.68 -25.70 -13.86
CA MET A 344 -24.05 -26.93 -14.30
C MET A 344 -23.66 -27.83 -13.15
N ALA A 345 -23.27 -27.26 -12.01
CA ALA A 345 -22.86 -27.96 -10.82
C ALA A 345 -23.12 -27.15 -9.56
N VAL A 346 -23.45 -27.85 -8.48
CA VAL A 346 -23.57 -27.30 -7.13
C VAL A 346 -22.50 -27.96 -6.28
N ARG A 347 -21.66 -27.16 -5.63
CA ARG A 347 -20.59 -27.65 -4.74
C ARG A 347 -20.82 -27.07 -3.34
N PRO A 348 -21.40 -27.87 -2.43
CA PRO A 348 -21.56 -27.48 -1.05
C PRO A 348 -20.20 -27.42 -0.35
N GLY A 349 -19.99 -26.39 0.44
CA GLY A 349 -18.80 -26.21 1.27
C GLY A 349 -19.18 -25.98 2.74
N PRO A 350 -18.18 -25.84 3.63
CA PRO A 350 -18.42 -25.69 5.06
C PRO A 350 -19.08 -24.34 5.44
N VAL A 351 -18.83 -23.29 4.68
CA VAL A 351 -19.30 -21.92 4.98
C VAL A 351 -20.19 -21.38 3.89
N VAL A 352 -19.86 -21.64 2.63
CA VAL A 352 -20.61 -21.19 1.45
C VAL A 352 -20.80 -22.35 0.48
N THR A 353 -21.91 -22.30 -0.30
CA THR A 353 -22.16 -23.20 -1.42
C THR A 353 -21.84 -22.49 -2.73
N LEU A 354 -21.06 -23.13 -3.59
CA LEU A 354 -20.68 -22.64 -4.92
C LEU A 354 -21.62 -23.21 -5.98
N TYR A 355 -22.31 -22.33 -6.70
CA TYR A 355 -23.13 -22.66 -7.88
C TYR A 355 -22.37 -22.27 -9.15
N GLU A 356 -22.03 -23.26 -9.99
CA GLU A 356 -21.36 -23.04 -11.26
C GLU A 356 -22.40 -22.75 -12.35
N PHE A 357 -22.57 -21.46 -12.69
CA PHE A 357 -23.54 -20.98 -13.67
C PHE A 357 -22.92 -20.86 -15.05
N GLU A 358 -23.49 -21.52 -16.07
CA GLU A 358 -23.14 -21.36 -17.47
C GLU A 358 -24.09 -20.35 -18.12
N PRO A 359 -23.63 -19.13 -18.44
CA PRO A 359 -24.46 -18.14 -19.12
C PRO A 359 -24.76 -18.57 -20.57
N ALA A 360 -25.93 -18.19 -21.07
CA ALA A 360 -26.26 -18.37 -22.47
C ALA A 360 -25.37 -17.51 -23.37
N ALA A 361 -25.20 -17.92 -24.64
CA ALA A 361 -24.43 -17.16 -25.62
C ALA A 361 -24.88 -15.70 -25.68
N GLY A 362 -23.92 -14.76 -25.71
CA GLY A 362 -24.17 -13.31 -25.76
C GLY A 362 -24.38 -12.62 -24.41
N VAL A 363 -24.39 -13.36 -23.30
CA VAL A 363 -24.46 -12.79 -21.94
C VAL A 363 -23.06 -12.40 -21.49
N LYS A 364 -22.84 -11.11 -21.24
CA LYS A 364 -21.54 -10.62 -20.70
C LYS A 364 -21.41 -10.99 -19.22
N SER A 365 -20.24 -11.53 -18.82
CA SER A 365 -19.94 -11.88 -17.43
C SER A 365 -20.07 -10.68 -16.48
N SER A 366 -19.69 -9.49 -16.92
CA SER A 366 -19.82 -8.26 -16.11
C SER A 366 -21.26 -7.96 -15.71
N ARG A 367 -22.25 -8.28 -16.57
CA ARG A 367 -23.68 -8.14 -16.27
C ARG A 367 -24.10 -9.06 -15.14
N VAL A 368 -23.62 -10.31 -15.14
CA VAL A 368 -23.93 -11.28 -14.08
C VAL A 368 -23.28 -10.85 -12.76
N VAL A 369 -21.99 -10.45 -12.79
CA VAL A 369 -21.24 -9.98 -11.61
C VAL A 369 -21.90 -8.77 -10.96
N SER A 370 -22.49 -7.85 -11.76
CA SER A 370 -23.16 -6.66 -11.21
C SER A 370 -24.45 -6.94 -10.45
N LEU A 371 -25.04 -8.13 -10.60
CA LEU A 371 -26.28 -8.54 -9.96
C LEU A 371 -26.06 -9.15 -8.55
N SER A 372 -24.86 -9.12 -8.00
CA SER A 372 -24.55 -9.77 -6.71
C SER A 372 -25.48 -9.35 -5.58
N ASP A 373 -25.74 -8.05 -5.46
CA ASP A 373 -26.59 -7.48 -4.40
C ASP A 373 -28.09 -7.83 -4.61
N ASP A 374 -28.52 -7.88 -5.87
CA ASP A 374 -29.88 -8.26 -6.25
C ASP A 374 -30.14 -9.75 -6.04
N VAL A 375 -29.16 -10.60 -6.40
CA VAL A 375 -29.20 -12.05 -6.15
C VAL A 375 -29.23 -12.32 -4.65
N ALA A 376 -28.36 -11.65 -3.85
CA ALA A 376 -28.36 -11.79 -2.40
C ALA A 376 -29.74 -11.50 -1.80
N ARG A 377 -30.36 -10.39 -2.19
CA ARG A 377 -31.69 -9.98 -1.75
C ARG A 377 -32.76 -11.01 -2.14
N SER A 378 -32.78 -11.45 -3.41
CA SER A 378 -33.80 -12.37 -3.92
C SER A 378 -33.67 -13.78 -3.35
N MET A 379 -32.46 -14.22 -3.00
CA MET A 379 -32.17 -15.48 -2.35
C MET A 379 -32.21 -15.41 -0.81
N SER A 380 -32.62 -14.26 -0.25
CA SER A 380 -32.64 -13.99 1.21
C SER A 380 -31.30 -14.30 1.90
N ALA A 381 -30.18 -14.10 1.18
CA ALA A 381 -28.84 -14.31 1.66
C ALA A 381 -28.22 -12.99 2.18
N VAL A 382 -27.34 -13.09 3.18
CA VAL A 382 -26.63 -11.93 3.75
C VAL A 382 -25.74 -11.23 2.69
N ALA A 383 -25.13 -12.01 1.82
CA ALA A 383 -24.31 -11.54 0.70
C ALA A 383 -24.25 -12.61 -0.38
N ALA A 384 -24.02 -12.22 -1.61
CA ALA A 384 -23.70 -13.14 -2.71
C ALA A 384 -22.41 -12.67 -3.37
N ARG A 385 -21.45 -13.56 -3.59
CA ARG A 385 -20.24 -13.23 -4.34
C ARG A 385 -20.32 -13.92 -5.70
N ILE A 386 -20.16 -13.13 -6.76
CA ILE A 386 -20.18 -13.62 -8.14
C ILE A 386 -18.82 -13.36 -8.77
N ALA A 387 -18.15 -14.41 -9.21
CA ALA A 387 -16.81 -14.33 -9.80
C ALA A 387 -16.67 -15.29 -10.99
N VAL A 388 -15.89 -14.88 -11.99
CA VAL A 388 -15.55 -15.74 -13.14
C VAL A 388 -14.56 -16.81 -12.69
N ILE A 389 -14.80 -18.07 -13.06
CA ILE A 389 -13.89 -19.18 -12.76
C ILE A 389 -12.87 -19.29 -13.91
N PRO A 390 -11.57 -19.00 -13.67
CA PRO A 390 -10.56 -19.05 -14.73
C PRO A 390 -10.42 -20.45 -15.35
N GLY A 391 -10.33 -20.50 -16.69
CA GLY A 391 -10.14 -21.74 -17.44
C GLY A 391 -11.42 -22.57 -17.67
N ARG A 392 -12.60 -22.06 -17.27
CA ARG A 392 -13.90 -22.71 -17.48
C ARG A 392 -14.92 -21.70 -17.98
N ASN A 393 -15.85 -22.15 -18.80
CA ASN A 393 -16.93 -21.31 -19.34
C ASN A 393 -18.09 -21.18 -18.36
N VAL A 394 -17.79 -20.97 -17.08
CA VAL A 394 -18.79 -20.82 -16.00
C VAL A 394 -18.46 -19.65 -15.09
N ILE A 395 -19.50 -19.10 -14.50
CA ILE A 395 -19.43 -18.07 -13.47
C ILE A 395 -19.78 -18.72 -12.15
N GLY A 396 -18.93 -18.56 -11.15
CA GLY A 396 -19.20 -19.02 -9.80
C GLY A 396 -20.09 -18.03 -9.06
N ILE A 397 -21.20 -18.51 -8.51
CA ILE A 397 -22.10 -17.78 -7.62
C ILE A 397 -21.98 -18.44 -6.24
N GLU A 398 -21.47 -17.73 -5.29
CA GLU A 398 -21.19 -18.20 -3.93
C GLU A 398 -22.27 -17.66 -3.00
N LEU A 399 -23.08 -18.53 -2.41
CA LEU A 399 -24.11 -18.18 -1.44
C LEU A 399 -23.75 -18.73 -0.06
N PRO A 400 -23.93 -17.98 1.03
CA PRO A 400 -23.65 -18.43 2.39
C PRO A 400 -24.62 -19.52 2.82
N ASN A 401 -24.08 -20.50 3.51
CA ASN A 401 -24.90 -21.54 4.15
C ASN A 401 -25.68 -20.95 5.33
N HIS A 402 -26.88 -21.48 5.62
CA HIS A 402 -27.64 -21.11 6.82
C HIS A 402 -26.89 -21.50 8.10
N THR A 403 -26.35 -22.72 8.15
CA THR A 403 -25.47 -23.17 9.22
C THR A 403 -24.05 -23.21 8.69
N ARG A 404 -23.14 -22.49 9.34
CA ARG A 404 -21.75 -22.38 8.93
C ARG A 404 -20.88 -23.16 9.88
N GLU A 405 -19.96 -23.95 9.33
CA GLU A 405 -18.98 -24.70 10.12
C GLU A 405 -17.81 -23.79 10.51
N THR A 406 -17.34 -23.91 11.76
CA THR A 406 -16.11 -23.25 12.20
C THR A 406 -14.91 -24.07 11.76
N VAL A 407 -13.94 -23.44 11.14
CA VAL A 407 -12.65 -24.05 10.79
C VAL A 407 -11.72 -23.90 11.99
N TYR A 408 -11.36 -24.99 12.66
CA TYR A 408 -10.48 -24.97 13.85
C TYR A 408 -9.00 -24.99 13.44
N LEU A 409 -8.16 -24.21 14.14
CA LEU A 409 -6.71 -24.20 13.90
C LEU A 409 -6.09 -25.59 14.16
N ARG A 410 -6.53 -26.28 15.23
CA ARG A 410 -6.07 -27.65 15.54
C ARG A 410 -6.24 -28.60 14.35
N GLU A 411 -7.37 -28.54 13.66
CA GLU A 411 -7.64 -29.36 12.49
C GLU A 411 -6.65 -29.09 11.36
N GLN A 412 -6.33 -27.82 11.13
CA GLN A 412 -5.38 -27.40 10.09
C GLN A 412 -3.96 -27.88 10.40
N LEU A 413 -3.52 -27.71 11.65
CA LEU A 413 -2.18 -28.14 12.09
C LEU A 413 -2.04 -29.66 12.16
N ALA A 414 -3.14 -30.39 12.40
CA ALA A 414 -3.18 -31.87 12.38
C ALA A 414 -3.33 -32.45 10.97
N SER A 415 -3.51 -31.61 9.93
CA SER A 415 -3.72 -32.07 8.56
C SER A 415 -2.46 -32.71 7.97
N ALA A 416 -2.66 -33.72 7.10
CA ALA A 416 -1.57 -34.36 6.38
C ALA A 416 -0.81 -33.36 5.45
N GLU A 417 -1.49 -32.32 4.99
CA GLU A 417 -0.93 -31.24 4.17
C GLU A 417 0.07 -30.40 4.95
N PHE A 418 -0.22 -30.09 6.23
CA PHE A 418 0.70 -29.36 7.10
C PHE A 418 1.93 -30.20 7.45
N ASP A 419 1.76 -31.49 7.74
CA ASP A 419 2.87 -32.41 8.04
C ASP A 419 3.76 -32.66 6.82
N LYS A 420 3.18 -32.83 5.63
CA LYS A 420 3.92 -33.03 4.37
C LYS A 420 4.57 -31.78 3.83
N ALA A 421 4.18 -30.60 4.28
CA ALA A 421 4.78 -29.35 3.87
C ALA A 421 6.25 -29.32 4.29
N ARG A 422 7.16 -29.36 3.31
CA ARG A 422 8.62 -29.32 3.55
C ARG A 422 9.13 -27.93 3.86
N ALA A 423 8.31 -26.91 3.62
CA ALA A 423 8.69 -25.51 3.81
C ALA A 423 8.78 -25.17 5.30
N PRO A 424 9.87 -24.51 5.75
CA PRO A 424 10.03 -24.17 7.16
C PRO A 424 8.98 -23.15 7.62
N LEU A 425 8.69 -22.13 6.83
CA LEU A 425 7.75 -21.04 7.16
C LEU A 425 6.33 -21.32 6.65
N THR A 426 5.80 -22.53 6.91
CA THR A 426 4.43 -22.88 6.48
C THR A 426 3.39 -22.23 7.38
N LEU A 427 2.45 -21.49 6.77
CA LEU A 427 1.28 -20.88 7.39
C LEU A 427 0.05 -21.71 7.07
N ALA A 428 -0.77 -22.03 8.07
CA ALA A 428 -2.09 -22.64 7.90
C ALA A 428 -3.10 -21.53 7.64
N LEU A 429 -3.50 -21.31 6.38
CA LEU A 429 -4.41 -20.23 6.02
C LEU A 429 -5.89 -20.59 6.20
N GLY A 430 -6.25 -21.88 6.25
CA GLY A 430 -7.63 -22.33 6.43
C GLY A 430 -8.09 -23.33 5.38
N LYS A 431 -9.37 -23.25 4.97
CA LYS A 431 -9.99 -24.16 3.99
C LYS A 431 -10.46 -23.40 2.74
N THR A 432 -10.38 -24.07 1.59
CA THR A 432 -11.06 -23.63 0.36
C THR A 432 -12.58 -23.68 0.51
N ILE A 433 -13.31 -23.13 -0.47
CA ILE A 433 -14.77 -23.28 -0.55
C ILE A 433 -15.18 -24.77 -0.49
N GLY A 434 -14.41 -25.67 -1.11
CA GLY A 434 -14.67 -27.12 -1.11
C GLY A 434 -14.26 -27.85 0.18
N GLY A 435 -13.67 -27.14 1.16
CA GLY A 435 -13.24 -27.74 2.44
C GLY A 435 -11.81 -28.27 2.47
N GLU A 436 -11.05 -28.14 1.38
CA GLU A 436 -9.64 -28.55 1.34
C GLU A 436 -8.75 -27.61 2.14
N PRO A 437 -7.78 -28.13 2.94
CA PRO A 437 -6.86 -27.30 3.69
C PRO A 437 -5.90 -26.54 2.78
N VAL A 438 -5.65 -25.27 3.10
CA VAL A 438 -4.76 -24.36 2.35
C VAL A 438 -3.56 -24.00 3.20
N MET A 439 -2.38 -24.44 2.73
CA MET A 439 -1.09 -24.09 3.32
C MET A 439 -0.35 -23.11 2.40
N ALA A 440 0.30 -22.13 3.00
CA ALA A 440 1.12 -21.17 2.30
C ALA A 440 2.52 -21.13 2.88
N ASP A 441 3.51 -20.91 2.04
CA ASP A 441 4.94 -20.82 2.43
C ASP A 441 5.37 -19.36 2.42
N LEU A 442 5.59 -18.79 3.60
CA LEU A 442 6.01 -17.40 3.75
C LEU A 442 7.38 -17.14 3.09
N ALA A 443 8.26 -18.14 3.03
CA ALA A 443 9.55 -17.99 2.34
C ALA A 443 9.39 -17.80 0.82
N LYS A 444 8.33 -18.36 0.22
CA LYS A 444 7.99 -18.13 -1.20
C LYS A 444 7.20 -16.85 -1.43
N MET A 445 6.48 -16.40 -0.39
CA MET A 445 5.72 -15.15 -0.38
C MET A 445 6.50 -14.11 0.42
N PRO A 446 7.65 -13.62 0.03
CA PRO A 446 8.65 -13.00 0.94
C PRO A 446 8.04 -12.02 1.94
N HIS A 447 6.97 -11.34 1.54
CA HIS A 447 6.22 -10.41 2.39
C HIS A 447 4.74 -10.57 2.12
N LEU A 448 3.94 -10.51 3.20
CA LEU A 448 2.49 -10.70 3.18
C LEU A 448 1.80 -9.44 3.72
N LEU A 449 0.90 -8.88 2.92
CA LEU A 449 0.01 -7.81 3.36
C LEU A 449 -1.34 -8.39 3.77
N VAL A 450 -1.81 -8.04 4.95
CA VAL A 450 -3.09 -8.46 5.52
C VAL A 450 -3.95 -7.24 5.79
N ALA A 451 -5.16 -7.18 5.25
CA ALA A 451 -6.04 -6.04 5.51
C ALA A 451 -7.47 -6.51 5.82
N GLY A 452 -8.20 -5.72 6.64
CA GLY A 452 -9.59 -6.02 6.98
C GLY A 452 -10.10 -5.11 8.09
N THR A 453 -11.41 -4.91 8.17
CA THR A 453 -12.03 -4.08 9.21
C THR A 453 -12.03 -4.78 10.57
N THR A 454 -12.29 -4.03 11.63
CA THR A 454 -12.50 -4.58 12.98
C THR A 454 -13.65 -5.59 12.96
N GLY A 455 -13.47 -6.75 13.59
CA GLY A 455 -14.45 -7.84 13.59
C GLY A 455 -14.47 -8.71 12.34
N SER A 456 -13.68 -8.42 11.31
CA SER A 456 -13.59 -9.23 10.08
C SER A 456 -12.84 -10.57 10.27
N GLY A 457 -12.09 -10.72 11.37
CA GLY A 457 -11.24 -11.88 11.66
C GLY A 457 -9.75 -11.65 11.41
N LYS A 458 -9.30 -10.38 11.16
CA LYS A 458 -7.89 -10.04 10.91
C LYS A 458 -6.97 -10.46 12.06
N SER A 459 -7.31 -10.12 13.30
CA SER A 459 -6.52 -10.41 14.50
C SER A 459 -6.42 -11.91 14.75
N VAL A 460 -7.54 -12.63 14.64
CA VAL A 460 -7.55 -14.09 14.73
C VAL A 460 -6.70 -14.71 13.63
N GLY A 461 -6.82 -14.23 12.38
CA GLY A 461 -5.99 -14.68 11.26
C GLY A 461 -4.51 -14.44 11.48
N LEU A 462 -4.12 -13.30 12.06
CA LEU A 462 -2.74 -12.99 12.41
C LEU A 462 -2.21 -13.96 13.48
N ASN A 463 -3.00 -14.20 14.54
CA ASN A 463 -2.68 -15.17 15.59
C ASN A 463 -2.50 -16.58 15.01
N THR A 464 -3.37 -17.03 14.11
CA THR A 464 -3.24 -18.36 13.48
C THR A 464 -1.98 -18.49 12.63
N MET A 465 -1.54 -17.42 11.97
CA MET A 465 -0.27 -17.40 11.22
C MET A 465 0.94 -17.47 12.16
N ILE A 466 0.94 -16.69 13.25
CA ILE A 466 2.00 -16.73 14.27
C ILE A 466 2.07 -18.11 14.90
N LEU A 467 0.94 -18.66 15.35
CA LEU A 467 0.87 -19.99 15.93
C LEU A 467 1.35 -21.08 14.97
N SER A 468 1.03 -20.99 13.67
CA SER A 468 1.54 -21.92 12.65
C SER A 468 3.06 -22.03 12.65
N LEU A 469 3.76 -20.88 12.86
CA LEU A 469 5.21 -20.84 12.95
C LEU A 469 5.72 -21.40 14.29
N LEU A 470 5.08 -21.05 15.40
CA LEU A 470 5.45 -21.48 16.75
C LEU A 470 5.26 -22.99 16.95
N TYR A 471 4.26 -23.60 16.32
CA TYR A 471 4.03 -25.06 16.33
C TYR A 471 5.02 -25.83 15.45
N ARG A 472 5.83 -25.16 14.64
CA ARG A 472 6.71 -25.79 13.65
C ARG A 472 8.19 -25.62 13.94
N MET A 473 8.60 -24.49 14.50
CA MET A 473 10.02 -24.13 14.62
C MET A 473 10.40 -23.69 16.04
N PRO A 474 11.53 -24.18 16.56
CA PRO A 474 12.10 -23.66 17.79
C PRO A 474 12.75 -22.28 17.59
N PRO A 475 13.09 -21.55 18.71
CA PRO A 475 13.75 -20.23 18.66
C PRO A 475 15.08 -20.22 17.90
N SER A 476 15.80 -21.34 17.88
CA SER A 476 17.05 -21.50 17.13
C SER A 476 16.87 -21.49 15.59
N GLN A 477 15.65 -21.70 15.11
CA GLN A 477 15.34 -21.73 13.68
C GLN A 477 14.49 -20.54 13.23
N CYS A 478 13.65 -19.97 14.12
CA CYS A 478 12.80 -18.82 13.84
C CYS A 478 12.82 -17.83 14.98
N ARG A 479 13.18 -16.61 14.70
CA ARG A 479 13.10 -15.46 15.60
C ARG A 479 12.03 -14.49 15.11
N MET A 480 11.49 -13.68 16.02
CA MET A 480 10.39 -12.78 15.72
C MET A 480 10.64 -11.37 16.26
N ILE A 481 10.20 -10.36 15.53
CA ILE A 481 10.03 -8.99 15.99
C ILE A 481 8.55 -8.67 15.86
N MET A 482 7.89 -8.29 16.93
CA MET A 482 6.48 -7.96 16.95
C MET A 482 6.28 -6.48 17.22
N ILE A 483 5.45 -5.83 16.41
CA ILE A 483 5.16 -4.39 16.45
C ILE A 483 3.65 -4.20 16.59
N ASP A 484 3.23 -3.69 17.74
CA ASP A 484 1.83 -3.45 18.09
C ASP A 484 1.67 -2.05 18.70
N PRO A 485 1.46 -1.03 17.88
CA PRO A 485 1.30 0.35 18.37
C PRO A 485 0.05 0.57 19.25
N LYS A 486 -0.87 -0.38 19.27
CA LYS A 486 -2.13 -0.31 20.05
C LYS A 486 -2.09 -1.09 21.34
N MET A 487 -1.11 -1.96 21.56
CA MET A 487 -0.96 -2.85 22.73
C MET A 487 -2.14 -3.81 22.93
N LEU A 488 -2.81 -4.24 21.86
CA LEU A 488 -4.06 -4.99 21.97
C LEU A 488 -3.95 -6.43 21.44
N GLU A 489 -3.18 -6.65 20.39
CA GLU A 489 -3.24 -7.88 19.61
C GLU A 489 -2.02 -8.79 19.84
N LEU A 490 -0.81 -8.20 19.89
CA LEU A 490 0.44 -8.95 19.96
C LEU A 490 1.09 -8.97 21.36
N SER A 491 0.62 -8.15 22.27
CA SER A 491 1.17 -8.03 23.63
C SER A 491 1.11 -9.34 24.43
N VAL A 492 0.19 -10.25 24.09
CA VAL A 492 0.07 -11.59 24.68
C VAL A 492 1.37 -12.40 24.49
N TYR A 493 2.07 -12.22 23.36
CA TYR A 493 3.31 -12.94 23.04
C TYR A 493 4.56 -12.42 23.74
N ASP A 494 4.47 -11.29 24.46
CA ASP A 494 5.64 -10.74 25.12
C ASP A 494 6.28 -11.76 26.08
N GLY A 495 7.60 -11.90 26.03
CA GLY A 495 8.37 -12.85 26.85
C GLY A 495 8.49 -14.28 26.29
N ILE A 496 8.03 -14.60 25.08
CA ILE A 496 8.32 -15.91 24.46
C ILE A 496 9.77 -16.00 23.98
N PRO A 497 10.40 -17.19 23.99
CA PRO A 497 11.81 -17.37 23.61
C PRO A 497 12.16 -16.96 22.15
N HIS A 498 11.15 -16.84 21.27
CA HIS A 498 11.34 -16.48 19.86
C HIS A 498 11.58 -14.99 19.65
N LEU A 499 11.24 -14.14 20.61
CA LEU A 499 11.37 -12.69 20.45
C LEU A 499 12.80 -12.22 20.46
N LEU A 500 13.14 -11.28 19.55
CA LEU A 500 14.43 -10.57 19.51
C LEU A 500 14.40 -9.27 20.33
N SER A 501 13.23 -8.72 20.58
CA SER A 501 12.99 -7.56 21.46
C SER A 501 11.65 -7.72 22.15
N PRO A 502 11.37 -7.01 23.26
CA PRO A 502 9.99 -6.88 23.75
C PRO A 502 9.07 -6.41 22.63
N VAL A 503 7.77 -6.68 22.74
CA VAL A 503 6.79 -6.22 21.76
C VAL A 503 6.88 -4.69 21.63
N VAL A 504 7.18 -4.22 20.42
CA VAL A 504 7.43 -2.79 20.17
C VAL A 504 6.11 -2.05 20.06
N THR A 505 5.87 -1.16 21.01
CA THR A 505 4.61 -0.39 21.12
C THR A 505 4.77 1.07 20.68
N ASP A 506 5.99 1.62 20.76
CA ASP A 506 6.29 2.98 20.29
C ASP A 506 6.54 2.96 18.76
N PRO A 507 5.78 3.75 17.97
CA PRO A 507 5.98 3.82 16.53
C PRO A 507 7.37 4.31 16.09
N ARG A 508 8.07 5.11 16.91
CA ARG A 508 9.45 5.54 16.63
C ARG A 508 10.41 4.35 16.75
N LYS A 509 10.29 3.59 17.84
CA LYS A 509 11.05 2.36 18.01
C LYS A 509 10.74 1.31 16.94
N ALA A 510 9.50 1.29 16.42
CA ALA A 510 9.13 0.43 15.29
C ALA A 510 9.91 0.77 14.01
N VAL A 511 10.15 2.06 13.74
CA VAL A 511 11.01 2.48 12.61
C VAL A 511 12.45 2.01 12.83
N VAL A 512 12.97 2.11 14.06
CA VAL A 512 14.31 1.62 14.41
C VAL A 512 14.41 0.12 14.21
N ALA A 513 13.41 -0.65 14.64
CA ALA A 513 13.34 -2.10 14.45
C ALA A 513 13.32 -2.50 12.96
N LEU A 514 12.58 -1.79 12.11
CA LEU A 514 12.59 -2.01 10.67
C LEU A 514 13.95 -1.66 10.03
N LYS A 515 14.58 -0.57 10.46
CA LYS A 515 15.94 -0.19 10.04
C LYS A 515 16.96 -1.24 10.49
N TRP A 516 16.82 -1.76 11.71
CA TRP A 516 17.65 -2.86 12.20
C TRP A 516 17.51 -4.12 11.33
N ALA A 517 16.27 -4.48 10.94
CA ALA A 517 16.04 -5.62 10.05
C ALA A 517 16.73 -5.44 8.68
N VAL A 518 16.82 -4.20 8.17
CA VAL A 518 17.60 -3.89 6.95
C VAL A 518 19.09 -4.10 7.18
N ARG A 519 19.65 -3.62 8.29
CA ARG A 519 21.06 -3.82 8.63
C ARG A 519 21.40 -5.31 8.78
N GLU A 520 20.58 -6.04 9.53
CA GLU A 520 20.74 -7.50 9.71
C GLU A 520 20.72 -8.24 8.36
N MET A 521 19.83 -7.82 7.46
CA MET A 521 19.77 -8.35 6.09
C MET A 521 21.11 -8.15 5.38
N GLU A 522 21.68 -6.96 5.43
CA GLU A 522 22.96 -6.63 4.78
C GLU A 522 24.14 -7.40 5.41
N ASP A 523 24.12 -7.59 6.72
CA ASP A 523 25.10 -8.40 7.44
C ASP A 523 25.02 -9.87 7.04
N ARG A 524 23.80 -10.40 6.90
CA ARG A 524 23.60 -11.76 6.40
C ARG A 524 24.14 -11.92 4.98
N TYR A 525 23.92 -10.93 4.12
CA TYR A 525 24.51 -10.96 2.77
C TYR A 525 26.03 -10.96 2.80
N ARG A 526 26.65 -10.17 3.70
CA ARG A 526 28.12 -10.20 3.88
C ARG A 526 28.62 -11.59 4.31
N LYS A 527 27.94 -12.21 5.29
CA LYS A 527 28.26 -13.58 5.75
C LYS A 527 28.06 -14.62 4.64
N MET A 528 26.94 -14.57 3.90
CA MET A 528 26.67 -15.47 2.78
C MET A 528 27.69 -15.30 1.64
N SER A 529 28.09 -14.06 1.34
CA SER A 529 29.10 -13.75 0.33
C SER A 529 30.46 -14.34 0.70
N LYS A 530 30.83 -14.33 2.00
CA LYS A 530 32.08 -14.94 2.46
C LYS A 530 32.14 -16.45 2.17
N LEU A 531 30.99 -17.15 2.22
CA LEU A 531 30.86 -18.58 1.89
C LEU A 531 30.53 -18.88 0.42
N GLY A 532 30.29 -17.86 -0.41
CA GLY A 532 29.90 -18.00 -1.81
C GLY A 532 28.53 -18.65 -2.02
N VAL A 533 27.60 -18.49 -1.08
CA VAL A 533 26.22 -19.03 -1.15
C VAL A 533 25.20 -17.94 -1.43
N ARG A 534 24.05 -18.32 -2.04
CA ARG A 534 23.05 -17.36 -2.52
C ARG A 534 21.81 -17.21 -1.61
N GLY A 535 21.76 -17.91 -0.50
CA GLY A 535 20.61 -17.85 0.42
C GLY A 535 20.88 -18.50 1.77
N VAL A 536 20.08 -18.12 2.77
CA VAL A 536 20.20 -18.57 4.16
C VAL A 536 20.10 -20.08 4.33
N GLU A 537 19.26 -20.75 3.55
CA GLU A 537 19.12 -22.22 3.62
C GLU A 537 20.42 -22.92 3.20
N ALA A 538 21.01 -22.50 2.08
CA ALA A 538 22.28 -23.05 1.59
C ALA A 538 23.43 -22.70 2.57
N PHE A 539 23.39 -21.50 3.18
CA PHE A 539 24.33 -21.10 4.21
C PHE A 539 24.25 -22.03 5.41
N ASN A 540 23.04 -22.21 5.96
CA ASN A 540 22.80 -23.08 7.12
C ASN A 540 23.17 -24.54 6.84
N GLU A 541 22.88 -25.05 5.66
CA GLU A 541 23.27 -26.40 5.25
C GLU A 541 24.80 -26.56 5.22
N ARG A 542 25.50 -25.56 4.67
CA ARG A 542 26.98 -25.57 4.61
C ARG A 542 27.61 -25.52 6.00
N VAL A 543 27.09 -24.64 6.87
CA VAL A 543 27.57 -24.50 8.25
C VAL A 543 27.31 -25.77 9.06
N ARG A 544 26.11 -26.38 8.97
CA ARG A 544 25.81 -27.65 9.65
C ARG A 544 26.72 -28.77 9.17
N LYS A 545 26.89 -28.92 7.87
CA LYS A 545 27.82 -29.94 7.31
C LYS A 545 29.27 -29.79 7.77
N ALA A 546 29.74 -28.54 7.88
CA ALA A 546 31.06 -28.25 8.41
C ALA A 546 31.16 -28.60 9.89
N LYS A 547 30.15 -28.24 10.70
CA LYS A 547 30.07 -28.55 12.14
C LYS A 547 30.03 -30.07 12.37
N ASP A 548 29.19 -30.79 11.61
CA ASP A 548 29.09 -32.27 11.71
C ASP A 548 30.37 -33.00 11.37
N LYS A 549 31.18 -32.43 10.45
CA LYS A 549 32.49 -32.98 10.06
C LYS A 549 33.64 -32.46 10.91
N GLY A 550 33.42 -31.54 11.82
CA GLY A 550 34.50 -30.84 12.56
C GLY A 550 35.44 -30.04 11.65
N GLU A 551 34.95 -29.63 10.46
CA GLU A 551 35.70 -28.90 9.46
C GLU A 551 35.65 -27.39 9.77
N GLN A 552 36.81 -26.74 9.91
CA GLN A 552 36.89 -25.30 10.07
C GLN A 552 36.70 -24.62 8.72
N LEU A 553 35.73 -23.73 8.62
CA LEU A 553 35.47 -22.94 7.42
C LEU A 553 36.50 -21.82 7.31
N LYS A 554 37.32 -21.86 6.24
CA LYS A 554 38.40 -20.90 5.96
C LYS A 554 38.10 -20.18 4.67
N ARG A 555 38.48 -18.92 4.61
CA ARG A 555 38.48 -18.12 3.38
C ARG A 555 39.89 -17.56 3.15
N THR A 556 40.43 -17.80 2.00
CA THR A 556 41.69 -17.17 1.59
C THR A 556 41.40 -15.76 1.10
N VAL A 557 41.90 -14.76 1.78
CA VAL A 557 41.74 -13.33 1.45
C VAL A 557 43.11 -12.79 1.06
N GLN A 558 43.14 -11.99 -0.01
CA GLN A 558 44.33 -11.25 -0.36
C GLN A 558 44.48 -10.06 0.58
N THR A 559 45.48 -10.08 1.46
CA THR A 559 45.73 -9.05 2.49
C THR A 559 46.68 -7.96 2.00
N GLY A 560 47.43 -8.20 0.90
CA GLY A 560 48.31 -7.19 0.36
C GLY A 560 49.17 -7.72 -0.84
N PHE A 561 50.22 -6.96 -1.11
CA PHE A 561 51.27 -7.37 -2.04
C PHE A 561 52.59 -7.39 -1.28
N ASP A 562 53.37 -8.43 -1.47
CA ASP A 562 54.72 -8.50 -0.98
C ASP A 562 55.56 -7.36 -1.59
N ARG A 563 56.19 -6.53 -0.75
CA ARG A 563 56.95 -5.36 -1.18
C ARG A 563 58.21 -5.69 -2.01
N GLU A 564 58.77 -6.87 -1.86
CA GLU A 564 60.02 -7.26 -2.55
C GLU A 564 59.70 -7.96 -3.88
N THR A 565 58.64 -8.80 -3.92
CA THR A 565 58.35 -9.64 -5.10
C THR A 565 57.17 -9.13 -5.92
N GLY A 566 56.39 -8.17 -5.43
CA GLY A 566 55.17 -7.66 -6.08
C GLY A 566 54.05 -8.70 -6.19
N LYS A 567 54.17 -9.85 -5.56
CA LYS A 567 53.14 -10.92 -5.60
C LYS A 567 52.07 -10.69 -4.57
N PRO A 568 50.80 -11.04 -4.88
CA PRO A 568 49.72 -10.94 -3.89
C PRO A 568 49.96 -11.90 -2.72
N VAL A 569 49.84 -11.39 -1.51
CA VAL A 569 49.88 -12.16 -0.24
C VAL A 569 48.49 -12.58 0.11
N TYR A 570 48.28 -13.86 0.39
CA TYR A 570 47.03 -14.45 0.77
C TYR A 570 47.11 -14.97 2.21
N GLU A 571 46.10 -14.65 3.00
CA GLU A 571 45.94 -15.16 4.37
C GLU A 571 44.62 -15.89 4.50
N ASP A 572 44.57 -16.93 5.32
CA ASP A 572 43.38 -17.70 5.60
C ASP A 572 42.63 -17.06 6.78
N GLU A 573 41.48 -16.40 6.48
CA GLU A 573 40.57 -15.90 7.49
C GLU A 573 39.72 -17.08 8.04
N MET A 574 39.82 -17.36 9.32
CA MET A 574 38.98 -18.33 10.02
C MET A 574 37.58 -17.77 10.18
N LEU A 575 36.55 -18.48 9.72
CA LEU A 575 35.18 -18.07 9.82
C LEU A 575 34.47 -18.86 10.93
N GLU A 576 34.22 -18.24 12.06
CA GLU A 576 33.31 -18.76 13.09
C GLU A 576 31.89 -18.44 12.66
N LEU A 577 31.21 -19.41 12.07
CA LEU A 577 29.85 -19.22 11.55
C LEU A 577 28.87 -20.13 12.27
N GLU A 578 27.78 -19.52 12.70
CA GLU A 578 26.60 -20.20 13.24
C GLU A 578 25.43 -20.20 12.25
N PRO A 579 24.55 -21.22 12.32
CA PRO A 579 23.35 -21.21 11.51
C PRO A 579 22.49 -19.98 11.81
N MET A 580 22.03 -19.27 10.79
CA MET A 580 21.19 -18.09 10.92
C MET A 580 19.71 -18.50 11.00
N PRO A 581 18.95 -18.11 12.02
CA PRO A 581 17.52 -18.34 12.11
C PRO A 581 16.77 -17.49 11.06
N PHE A 582 15.59 -17.92 10.65
CA PHE A 582 14.65 -17.04 9.96
C PHE A 582 14.22 -15.93 10.92
N ILE A 583 13.96 -14.74 10.37
CA ILE A 583 13.39 -13.63 11.14
C ILE A 583 12.05 -13.26 10.53
N VAL A 584 11.00 -13.27 11.34
CA VAL A 584 9.66 -12.84 10.94
C VAL A 584 9.29 -11.57 11.69
N VAL A 585 9.13 -10.49 10.95
CA VAL A 585 8.65 -9.22 11.50
C VAL A 585 7.15 -9.17 11.31
N VAL A 586 6.41 -9.00 12.40
CA VAL A 586 4.94 -8.93 12.39
C VAL A 586 4.52 -7.54 12.83
N VAL A 587 3.71 -6.87 12.01
CA VAL A 587 3.17 -5.53 12.29
C VAL A 587 1.66 -5.60 12.28
N ASP A 588 1.00 -5.32 13.40
CA ASP A 588 -0.46 -5.37 13.51
C ASP A 588 -1.16 -4.22 12.79
N GLU A 589 -0.63 -3.00 12.89
CA GLU A 589 -1.25 -1.83 12.28
C GLU A 589 -0.20 -0.93 11.60
N VAL A 590 0.03 -1.19 10.32
CA VAL A 590 0.96 -0.38 9.51
C VAL A 590 0.49 1.06 9.36
N ALA A 591 -0.84 1.31 9.39
CA ALA A 591 -1.38 2.65 9.22
C ALA A 591 -0.88 3.63 10.28
N ASP A 592 -0.77 3.19 11.54
CA ASP A 592 -0.32 4.06 12.62
C ASP A 592 1.17 4.42 12.47
N LEU A 593 1.97 3.50 11.94
CA LEU A 593 3.38 3.75 11.61
C LEU A 593 3.51 4.72 10.41
N MET A 594 2.72 4.49 9.34
CA MET A 594 2.74 5.31 8.13
C MET A 594 2.33 6.76 8.39
N MET A 595 1.48 7.00 9.40
CA MET A 595 1.05 8.36 9.78
C MET A 595 2.17 9.16 10.46
N ILE A 596 3.13 8.50 11.10
CA ILE A 596 4.23 9.13 11.86
C ILE A 596 5.47 9.30 10.99
N SER A 597 5.94 8.24 10.34
CA SER A 597 7.20 8.20 9.58
C SER A 597 7.04 7.48 8.23
N GLY A 598 5.98 7.76 7.49
CA GLY A 598 5.62 7.02 6.28
C GLY A 598 6.74 6.87 5.25
N LYS A 599 7.58 7.90 5.04
CA LYS A 599 8.69 7.84 4.08
C LYS A 599 9.80 6.89 4.52
N GLU A 600 10.13 6.88 5.81
CA GLU A 600 11.19 6.01 6.36
C GLU A 600 10.73 4.55 6.33
N ILE A 601 9.46 4.32 6.66
CA ILE A 601 8.86 2.98 6.61
C ILE A 601 8.77 2.47 5.18
N GLU A 602 8.30 3.31 4.23
CA GLU A 602 8.29 2.93 2.81
C GLU A 602 9.70 2.57 2.32
N GLY A 603 10.71 3.35 2.70
CA GLY A 603 12.10 3.09 2.35
C GLY A 603 12.62 1.78 2.93
N ALA A 604 12.40 1.52 4.23
CA ALA A 604 12.80 0.28 4.89
C ALA A 604 12.08 -0.95 4.30
N VAL A 605 10.75 -0.86 4.12
CA VAL A 605 9.94 -1.93 3.51
C VAL A 605 10.37 -2.19 2.07
N GLN A 606 10.64 -1.16 1.28
CA GLN A 606 11.13 -1.30 -0.09
C GLN A 606 12.48 -2.03 -0.13
N ARG A 607 13.40 -1.67 0.77
CA ARG A 607 14.72 -2.31 0.85
C ARG A 607 14.62 -3.77 1.26
N LEU A 608 13.82 -4.06 2.30
CA LEU A 608 13.53 -5.44 2.72
C LEU A 608 12.90 -6.25 1.56
N ALA A 609 11.87 -5.70 0.90
CA ALA A 609 11.17 -6.42 -0.16
C ALA A 609 12.06 -6.80 -1.35
N GLN A 610 13.08 -6.00 -1.64
CA GLN A 610 14.00 -6.28 -2.73
C GLN A 610 14.99 -7.42 -2.42
N MET A 611 15.42 -7.56 -1.18
CA MET A 611 16.56 -8.41 -0.86
C MET A 611 16.34 -9.39 0.31
N ALA A 612 15.36 -9.18 1.20
CA ALA A 612 15.24 -9.93 2.45
C ALA A 612 14.93 -11.42 2.27
N ARG A 613 14.30 -11.81 1.15
CA ARG A 613 13.95 -13.20 0.86
C ARG A 613 15.16 -14.16 0.95
N ALA A 614 16.27 -13.81 0.31
CA ALA A 614 17.46 -14.66 0.34
C ALA A 614 18.16 -14.63 1.71
N ALA A 615 18.01 -13.55 2.47
CA ALA A 615 18.54 -13.43 3.84
C ALA A 615 17.65 -14.13 4.90
N GLY A 616 16.49 -14.67 4.51
CA GLY A 616 15.55 -15.33 5.42
C GLY A 616 14.85 -14.38 6.38
N ILE A 617 14.58 -13.14 5.93
CA ILE A 617 13.85 -12.13 6.70
C ILE A 617 12.51 -11.87 6.00
N HIS A 618 11.41 -11.98 6.72
CA HIS A 618 10.06 -11.92 6.18
C HIS A 618 9.21 -10.94 6.97
N LEU A 619 8.27 -10.26 6.28
CA LEU A 619 7.40 -9.28 6.89
C LEU A 619 5.93 -9.67 6.68
N ILE A 620 5.17 -9.74 7.77
CA ILE A 620 3.72 -9.81 7.79
C ILE A 620 3.22 -8.45 8.24
N ALA A 621 2.64 -7.68 7.33
CA ALA A 621 2.17 -6.32 7.57
C ALA A 621 0.64 -6.31 7.55
N ALA A 622 0.02 -5.99 8.70
CA ALA A 622 -1.43 -5.93 8.80
C ALA A 622 -1.94 -4.49 8.94
N THR A 623 -3.19 -4.24 8.50
CA THR A 623 -3.86 -2.95 8.68
C THR A 623 -5.36 -3.09 8.73
N GLN A 624 -6.01 -2.29 9.58
CA GLN A 624 -7.47 -2.12 9.62
C GLN A 624 -7.93 -0.93 8.77
N ARG A 625 -6.99 -0.16 8.19
CA ARG A 625 -7.26 1.06 7.40
C ARG A 625 -6.74 0.90 5.96
N PRO A 626 -7.49 0.22 5.09
CA PRO A 626 -7.06 -0.04 3.72
C PRO A 626 -7.18 1.19 2.81
N SER A 627 -6.68 2.35 3.25
CA SER A 627 -6.67 3.58 2.47
C SER A 627 -5.45 3.63 1.53
N VAL A 628 -5.54 4.45 0.48
CA VAL A 628 -4.43 4.63 -0.48
C VAL A 628 -3.20 5.27 0.17
N ASP A 629 -3.40 6.05 1.24
CA ASP A 629 -2.32 6.68 2.00
C ASP A 629 -1.50 5.67 2.83
N VAL A 630 -2.10 4.52 3.16
CA VAL A 630 -1.48 3.42 3.90
C VAL A 630 -0.95 2.36 2.93
N ILE A 631 -1.80 1.88 2.03
CA ILE A 631 -1.46 0.89 1.01
C ILE A 631 -1.08 1.64 -0.27
N THR A 632 0.09 2.28 -0.25
CA THR A 632 0.61 3.09 -1.36
C THR A 632 0.98 2.22 -2.57
N GLY A 633 1.28 2.87 -3.70
CA GLY A 633 1.79 2.18 -4.88
C GLY A 633 3.08 1.41 -4.61
N THR A 634 3.98 1.98 -3.80
CA THR A 634 5.24 1.37 -3.37
C THR A 634 5.00 0.12 -2.53
N ILE A 635 4.10 0.20 -1.56
CA ILE A 635 3.71 -0.95 -0.72
C ILE A 635 3.11 -2.06 -1.60
N LYS A 636 2.18 -1.72 -2.51
CA LYS A 636 1.55 -2.70 -3.42
C LYS A 636 2.54 -3.41 -4.34
N ALA A 637 3.55 -2.71 -4.84
CA ALA A 637 4.59 -3.29 -5.69
C ALA A 637 5.48 -4.28 -4.94
N ASN A 638 5.67 -4.06 -3.64
CA ASN A 638 6.58 -4.83 -2.80
C ASN A 638 5.89 -5.97 -2.02
N PHE A 639 4.55 -5.95 -1.93
CA PHE A 639 3.75 -7.03 -1.36
C PHE A 639 2.91 -7.70 -2.47
N PRO A 640 3.49 -8.65 -3.21
CA PRO A 640 2.77 -9.33 -4.29
C PRO A 640 1.69 -10.28 -3.77
N THR A 641 1.84 -10.77 -2.54
CA THR A 641 0.87 -11.64 -1.87
C THR A 641 0.07 -10.83 -0.86
N ARG A 642 -1.26 -10.93 -0.95
CA ARG A 642 -2.16 -10.14 -0.12
C ARG A 642 -3.33 -10.97 0.36
N ILE A 643 -3.77 -10.69 1.58
CA ILE A 643 -4.99 -11.22 2.16
C ILE A 643 -5.92 -10.05 2.48
N SER A 644 -7.14 -10.12 2.01
CA SER A 644 -8.20 -9.21 2.41
C SER A 644 -9.28 -9.99 3.16
N PHE A 645 -9.45 -9.71 4.42
CA PHE A 645 -10.67 -10.01 5.15
C PHE A 645 -11.78 -9.08 4.71
N GLN A 646 -12.97 -9.19 5.32
CA GLN A 646 -14.09 -8.33 4.99
C GLN A 646 -13.72 -6.84 5.14
N VAL A 647 -14.14 -6.03 4.16
CA VAL A 647 -14.00 -4.57 4.15
C VAL A 647 -15.35 -3.91 3.92
N THR A 648 -15.46 -2.61 4.22
CA THR A 648 -16.75 -1.89 4.13
C THR A 648 -17.12 -1.45 2.72
N SER A 649 -16.14 -1.29 1.83
CA SER A 649 -16.39 -0.71 0.51
C SER A 649 -15.68 -1.44 -0.63
N LYS A 650 -16.27 -1.34 -1.84
CA LYS A 650 -15.65 -1.81 -3.10
C LYS A 650 -14.32 -1.08 -3.39
N ILE A 651 -14.15 0.15 -2.87
CA ILE A 651 -12.92 0.94 -3.02
C ILE A 651 -11.80 0.34 -2.18
N ASP A 652 -12.08 -0.06 -0.95
CA ASP A 652 -11.11 -0.69 -0.06
C ASP A 652 -10.64 -2.02 -0.63
N SER A 653 -11.57 -2.86 -1.14
CA SER A 653 -11.22 -4.11 -1.82
C SER A 653 -10.27 -3.87 -2.99
N ARG A 654 -10.56 -2.88 -3.86
CA ARG A 654 -9.67 -2.52 -4.97
C ARG A 654 -8.33 -1.96 -4.50
N THR A 655 -8.30 -1.26 -3.38
CA THR A 655 -7.05 -0.74 -2.81
C THR A 655 -6.15 -1.87 -2.35
N ILE A 656 -6.68 -2.93 -1.77
CA ILE A 656 -5.92 -4.10 -1.30
C ILE A 656 -5.58 -5.04 -2.46
N LEU A 657 -6.60 -5.52 -3.16
CA LEU A 657 -6.50 -6.63 -4.11
C LEU A 657 -6.39 -6.20 -5.58
N GLY A 658 -6.72 -4.95 -5.89
CA GLY A 658 -6.88 -4.48 -7.28
C GLY A 658 -8.26 -4.79 -7.87
N GLU A 659 -9.06 -5.65 -7.23
CA GLU A 659 -10.39 -6.07 -7.65
C GLU A 659 -11.41 -5.89 -6.52
N GLN A 660 -12.69 -5.82 -6.86
CA GLN A 660 -13.80 -5.84 -5.89
C GLN A 660 -14.11 -7.27 -5.43
N GLY A 661 -14.79 -7.42 -4.30
CA GLY A 661 -15.26 -8.70 -3.79
C GLY A 661 -15.01 -8.93 -2.31
N ALA A 662 -14.04 -8.23 -1.70
CA ALA A 662 -13.80 -8.35 -0.25
C ALA A 662 -14.92 -7.68 0.58
N GLU A 663 -15.68 -6.76 0.00
CA GLU A 663 -16.88 -6.17 0.62
C GLU A 663 -18.06 -7.16 0.72
N GLN A 664 -18.02 -8.26 -0.05
CA GLN A 664 -19.04 -9.30 -0.08
C GLN A 664 -18.71 -10.50 0.83
N LEU A 665 -17.60 -10.42 1.56
CA LEU A 665 -17.20 -11.44 2.52
C LEU A 665 -18.10 -11.42 3.76
N LEU A 666 -18.13 -12.55 4.46
CA LEU A 666 -19.05 -12.77 5.59
C LEU A 666 -18.49 -12.33 6.94
N GLY A 667 -17.23 -11.91 7.00
CA GLY A 667 -16.51 -11.68 8.25
C GLY A 667 -16.08 -12.97 8.95
N MET A 668 -15.68 -12.88 10.22
CA MET A 668 -15.30 -14.03 11.06
C MET A 668 -14.27 -14.97 10.42
N GLY A 669 -13.24 -14.43 9.80
CA GLY A 669 -12.16 -15.19 9.18
C GLY A 669 -12.36 -15.50 7.69
N ASP A 670 -13.50 -15.14 7.10
CA ASP A 670 -13.70 -15.25 5.64
C ASP A 670 -12.81 -14.23 4.91
N MET A 671 -11.97 -14.70 3.98
CA MET A 671 -10.96 -13.87 3.35
C MET A 671 -10.75 -14.18 1.87
N LEU A 672 -10.25 -13.20 1.14
CA LEU A 672 -9.73 -13.35 -0.22
C LEU A 672 -8.19 -13.37 -0.17
N TYR A 673 -7.63 -14.44 -0.63
CA TYR A 673 -6.18 -14.65 -0.74
C TYR A 673 -5.73 -14.43 -2.17
N MET A 674 -4.90 -13.43 -2.39
CA MET A 674 -4.27 -13.13 -3.68
C MET A 674 -2.83 -13.65 -3.67
N MET A 675 -2.57 -14.65 -4.48
CA MET A 675 -1.23 -15.17 -4.70
C MET A 675 -0.40 -14.22 -5.58
N ALA A 676 0.92 -14.33 -5.48
CA ALA A 676 1.82 -13.71 -6.45
C ALA A 676 1.43 -14.15 -7.88
N GLY A 677 1.13 -13.16 -8.75
CA GLY A 677 0.54 -13.42 -10.08
C GLY A 677 -0.94 -13.06 -10.21
N GLY A 678 -1.56 -12.48 -9.14
CA GLY A 678 -2.88 -11.84 -9.20
C GLY A 678 -4.09 -12.79 -9.14
N ARG A 679 -3.90 -14.09 -8.94
CA ARG A 679 -5.02 -15.02 -8.79
C ARG A 679 -5.61 -14.91 -7.39
N ILE A 680 -6.89 -14.58 -7.31
CA ILE A 680 -7.64 -14.45 -6.06
C ILE A 680 -8.42 -15.75 -5.80
N ARG A 681 -8.33 -16.25 -4.56
CA ARG A 681 -9.11 -17.39 -4.06
C ARG A 681 -9.78 -17.01 -2.74
N ARG A 682 -11.00 -17.46 -2.55
CA ARG A 682 -11.69 -17.36 -1.26
C ARG A 682 -11.24 -18.50 -0.34
N ILE A 683 -10.91 -18.15 0.89
CA ILE A 683 -10.46 -19.08 1.92
C ILE A 683 -11.21 -18.72 3.21
N HIS A 684 -11.61 -19.74 3.94
CA HIS A 684 -12.19 -19.60 5.28
C HIS A 684 -11.09 -19.84 6.30
N GLY A 685 -10.64 -18.74 6.95
CA GLY A 685 -9.53 -18.74 7.90
C GLY A 685 -9.83 -19.57 9.14
N PRO A 686 -8.78 -20.15 9.77
CA PRO A 686 -8.97 -20.94 10.97
C PRO A 686 -9.26 -20.03 12.17
N PHE A 687 -10.02 -20.58 13.10
CA PHE A 687 -10.39 -19.92 14.34
C PHE A 687 -9.53 -20.46 15.49
N VAL A 688 -9.10 -19.55 16.35
CA VAL A 688 -8.43 -19.80 17.63
C VAL A 688 -8.94 -18.76 18.62
N THR A 689 -9.18 -19.17 19.86
CA THR A 689 -9.60 -18.28 20.93
C THR A 689 -8.40 -17.61 21.59
N ASP A 690 -8.60 -16.46 22.24
CA ASP A 690 -7.54 -15.78 22.97
C ASP A 690 -6.98 -16.64 24.10
N HIS A 691 -7.83 -17.44 24.76
CA HIS A 691 -7.43 -18.36 25.81
C HIS A 691 -6.46 -19.45 25.30
N GLU A 692 -6.73 -20.02 24.10
CA GLU A 692 -5.81 -20.99 23.48
C GLU A 692 -4.46 -20.35 23.15
N VAL A 693 -4.46 -19.09 22.68
CA VAL A 693 -3.22 -18.32 22.46
C VAL A 693 -2.44 -18.13 23.74
N GLU A 694 -3.12 -17.74 24.85
CA GLU A 694 -2.51 -17.59 26.18
C GLU A 694 -1.92 -18.90 26.70
N ASP A 695 -2.60 -20.02 26.53
CA ASP A 695 -2.13 -21.34 26.98
C ASP A 695 -0.87 -21.76 26.22
N VAL A 696 -0.84 -21.55 24.89
CA VAL A 696 0.36 -21.81 24.08
C VAL A 696 1.51 -20.91 24.52
N VAL A 697 1.26 -19.59 24.69
CA VAL A 697 2.27 -18.64 25.14
C VAL A 697 2.81 -19.00 26.53
N ARG A 698 1.94 -19.39 27.45
CA ARG A 698 2.33 -19.85 28.79
C ARG A 698 3.26 -21.05 28.72
N PHE A 699 2.90 -22.03 27.87
CA PHE A 699 3.77 -23.19 27.62
C PHE A 699 5.13 -22.77 27.06
N LEU A 700 5.17 -21.89 26.05
CA LEU A 700 6.43 -21.42 25.46
C LEU A 700 7.34 -20.73 26.47
N LYS A 701 6.77 -19.91 27.37
CA LYS A 701 7.53 -19.23 28.45
C LYS A 701 8.15 -20.21 29.45
N THR A 702 7.59 -21.43 29.61
CA THR A 702 8.22 -22.46 30.47
C THR A 702 9.45 -23.11 29.83
N GLN A 703 9.61 -23.01 28.49
CA GLN A 703 10.73 -23.60 27.74
C GLN A 703 12.00 -22.76 27.76
N GLY A 704 11.90 -21.49 28.07
CA GLY A 704 13.05 -20.57 28.14
C GLY A 704 12.64 -19.11 28.16
N SER A 705 13.60 -18.25 28.52
CA SER A 705 13.47 -16.80 28.45
C SER A 705 13.96 -16.27 27.11
N PRO A 706 13.42 -15.17 26.60
CA PRO A 706 13.92 -14.53 25.39
C PRO A 706 15.32 -13.94 25.60
N GLU A 707 16.14 -14.04 24.59
CA GLU A 707 17.42 -13.31 24.49
C GLU A 707 17.16 -12.05 23.67
N TYR A 708 16.89 -10.95 24.38
CA TYR A 708 16.64 -9.67 23.74
C TYR A 708 17.93 -9.03 23.22
N LEU A 709 17.84 -8.38 22.07
CA LEU A 709 18.89 -7.59 21.45
C LEU A 709 18.51 -6.10 21.55
N ASP A 710 19.17 -5.34 22.42
CA ASP A 710 18.91 -3.91 22.60
C ASP A 710 19.05 -3.12 21.29
N ALA A 711 19.98 -3.53 20.43
CA ALA A 711 20.18 -2.96 19.10
C ALA A 711 18.95 -2.98 18.17
N VAL A 712 17.91 -3.79 18.47
CA VAL A 712 16.67 -3.82 17.71
C VAL A 712 15.82 -2.57 17.95
N THR A 713 15.82 -2.03 19.17
CA THR A 713 14.97 -0.91 19.60
C THR A 713 15.71 0.37 19.93
N GLU A 714 17.03 0.34 19.94
CA GLU A 714 17.89 1.50 20.17
C GLU A 714 18.48 2.00 18.85
N GLU A 715 18.45 3.31 18.66
CA GLU A 715 19.17 3.91 17.54
C GLU A 715 20.68 3.73 17.81
N PRO A 716 21.46 3.27 16.82
CA PRO A 716 22.91 3.26 16.97
C PRO A 716 23.37 4.69 17.23
N ASP A 717 24.25 4.87 18.24
CA ASP A 717 24.95 6.13 18.44
C ASP A 717 25.50 6.61 17.08
N GLU A 718 25.28 7.88 16.72
CA GLU A 718 25.55 8.46 15.38
C GLU A 718 27.03 8.38 14.94
N GLU A 719 27.88 7.64 15.64
CA GLU A 719 29.31 7.46 15.33
C GLU A 719 29.63 6.30 14.37
N SER A 720 28.67 5.46 13.98
CA SER A 720 28.93 4.36 13.04
C SER A 720 28.19 4.50 11.72
N ASP A 721 28.94 4.88 10.66
CA ASP A 721 28.70 4.66 9.23
C ASP A 721 27.24 4.57 8.79
N ASP A 722 26.70 5.70 8.35
CA ASP A 722 25.46 5.73 7.57
C ASP A 722 25.69 5.16 6.15
N PRO A 723 25.29 3.92 5.84
CA PRO A 723 25.41 3.37 4.49
C PRO A 723 24.48 4.07 3.50
N TYR A 724 23.53 4.90 4.00
CA TYR A 724 22.56 5.62 3.16
C TYR A 724 23.18 6.81 2.41
N ALA A 725 24.36 7.30 2.84
CA ALA A 725 25.06 8.40 2.16
C ALA A 725 25.74 7.97 0.86
N MET A 726 25.93 6.68 0.60
CA MET A 726 26.66 6.18 -0.58
C MET A 726 25.81 5.85 -1.82
N MET A 727 24.46 5.87 -1.76
CA MET A 727 23.63 5.53 -2.93
C MET A 727 22.75 6.65 -3.51
N GLY A 728 23.03 7.91 -3.17
CA GLY A 728 22.49 9.08 -3.86
C GLY A 728 23.41 9.48 -5.01
N GLY A 729 23.13 9.00 -6.21
CA GLY A 729 23.84 9.03 -7.45
C GLY A 729 24.64 10.29 -7.81
N GLY A 730 25.81 10.07 -8.37
CA GLY A 730 26.56 11.06 -9.16
C GLY A 730 28.06 10.99 -9.01
N ALA A 731 28.70 10.19 -9.86
CA ALA A 731 30.02 10.32 -10.48
C ALA A 731 31.22 10.92 -9.74
N ALA A 732 32.28 10.10 -9.70
CA ALA A 732 33.70 10.41 -9.84
C ALA A 732 34.48 11.00 -8.66
N GLY A 733 35.43 10.22 -8.16
CA GLY A 733 36.62 10.73 -7.49
C GLY A 733 37.05 9.88 -6.31
N GLY A 734 38.00 8.96 -6.52
CA GLY A 734 38.59 8.15 -5.48
C GLY A 734 39.33 8.95 -4.43
N GLY A 735 39.37 8.41 -3.23
CA GLY A 735 40.29 8.91 -2.21
C GLY A 735 39.92 8.59 -0.78
N ASN A 736 40.54 7.54 -0.26
CA ASN A 736 40.99 7.35 1.12
C ASN A 736 40.00 7.62 2.28
N SER A 737 39.56 6.55 2.89
CA SER A 737 38.97 6.54 4.24
C SER A 737 40.06 6.84 5.29
N ALA A 738 40.24 8.12 5.62
CA ALA A 738 41.01 8.54 6.80
C ALA A 738 40.12 8.41 8.07
N SER A 739 40.65 7.88 9.16
CA SER A 739 39.99 7.83 10.47
C SER A 739 39.61 9.25 10.95
N GLY A 740 38.63 9.38 11.84
CA GLY A 740 38.17 10.69 12.34
C GLY A 740 39.29 11.56 12.93
N ASP A 741 40.30 10.95 13.51
CA ASP A 741 41.47 11.63 14.03
C ASP A 741 42.40 12.14 12.92
N ASP A 742 42.59 11.39 11.83
CA ASP A 742 43.35 11.86 10.64
C ASP A 742 42.71 13.10 9.97
N LEU A 743 41.38 13.20 10.02
CA LEU A 743 40.66 14.36 9.47
C LEU A 743 40.81 15.59 10.41
N TYR A 744 40.82 15.36 11.71
CA TYR A 744 41.04 16.39 12.71
C TYR A 744 42.46 16.96 12.61
N ASP A 745 43.47 16.11 12.50
CA ASP A 745 44.87 16.51 12.36
C ASP A 745 45.12 17.30 11.06
N LYS A 746 44.47 16.88 9.95
CA LYS A 746 44.53 17.65 8.69
C LYS A 746 43.85 19.00 8.81
N ALA A 747 42.68 19.05 9.50
CA ALA A 747 41.97 20.30 9.73
C ALA A 747 42.77 21.22 10.65
N LEU A 748 43.42 20.70 11.70
CA LEU A 748 44.30 21.40 12.61
C LEU A 748 45.50 21.99 11.89
N ALA A 749 46.16 21.21 11.05
CA ALA A 749 47.30 21.66 10.23
C ALA A 749 46.92 22.80 9.26
N ILE A 750 45.70 22.73 8.66
CA ILE A 750 45.20 23.79 7.78
C ILE A 750 44.92 25.07 8.57
N VAL A 751 44.27 24.95 9.75
CA VAL A 751 43.93 26.10 10.59
C VAL A 751 45.19 26.73 11.16
N ALA A 752 46.18 25.95 11.59
CA ALA A 752 47.48 26.43 12.09
C ALA A 752 48.23 27.20 11.01
N ARG A 753 48.29 26.65 9.76
CA ARG A 753 49.04 27.25 8.65
C ARG A 753 48.38 28.48 8.07
N GLU A 754 47.07 28.44 7.89
CA GLU A 754 46.37 29.50 7.14
C GLU A 754 45.65 30.51 8.03
N ARG A 755 45.66 30.32 9.36
CA ARG A 755 45.08 31.22 10.37
C ARG A 755 43.60 31.55 10.12
N LYS A 756 42.87 30.64 9.47
CA LYS A 756 41.44 30.80 9.17
C LYS A 756 40.62 29.65 9.71
N ALA A 757 39.78 29.94 10.74
CA ALA A 757 38.95 28.98 11.44
C ALA A 757 37.46 29.25 11.14
N THR A 758 37.03 29.06 9.88
CA THR A 758 35.60 29.11 9.53
C THR A 758 35.10 27.80 8.97
N THR A 759 33.89 27.38 9.33
CA THR A 759 33.26 26.14 8.87
C THR A 759 33.27 25.99 7.35
N SER A 760 32.91 27.07 6.65
CA SER A 760 32.88 27.09 5.19
C SER A 760 34.29 26.99 4.55
N TYR A 761 35.34 27.43 5.27
CA TYR A 761 36.70 27.31 4.80
C TYR A 761 37.23 25.87 4.89
N ILE A 762 37.03 25.23 6.05
CA ILE A 762 37.39 23.82 6.29
C ILE A 762 36.60 22.90 5.37
N GLN A 763 35.31 23.16 5.21
CA GLN A 763 34.46 22.40 4.28
C GLN A 763 35.05 22.39 2.86
N ARG A 764 35.43 23.53 2.34
CA ARG A 764 35.98 23.64 0.97
C ARG A 764 37.36 23.03 0.85
N ARG A 765 38.19 23.16 1.88
CA ARG A 765 39.59 22.72 1.81
C ARG A 765 39.75 21.21 1.98
N LEU A 766 38.94 20.62 2.84
CA LEU A 766 38.91 19.13 3.07
C LEU A 766 37.88 18.42 2.21
N GLN A 767 37.04 19.16 1.45
CA GLN A 767 35.92 18.59 0.64
C GLN A 767 34.96 17.71 1.43
N ILE A 768 34.65 18.09 2.67
CA ILE A 768 33.77 17.39 3.60
C ILE A 768 32.43 18.10 3.72
N GLY A 769 31.38 17.38 4.25
CA GLY A 769 30.08 17.97 4.51
C GLY A 769 30.11 19.06 5.58
N TYR A 770 29.12 19.98 5.56
CA TYR A 770 29.02 21.11 6.50
C TYR A 770 29.03 20.65 7.97
N ASN A 771 28.28 19.60 8.31
CA ASN A 771 28.17 19.07 9.66
C ASN A 771 29.53 18.54 10.17
N LYS A 772 30.27 17.81 9.36
CA LYS A 772 31.64 17.37 9.70
C LYS A 772 32.61 18.52 9.89
N ALA A 773 32.54 19.54 9.06
CA ALA A 773 33.36 20.74 9.21
C ALA A 773 32.99 21.55 10.47
N ALA A 774 31.72 21.58 10.84
CA ALA A 774 31.24 22.24 12.05
C ALA A 774 31.72 21.49 13.31
N SER A 775 31.57 20.16 13.35
CA SER A 775 32.05 19.36 14.50
C SER A 775 33.57 19.40 14.70
N LEU A 776 34.35 19.44 13.61
CA LEU A 776 35.80 19.63 13.71
C LEU A 776 36.18 20.99 14.32
N ILE A 777 35.47 22.05 13.96
CA ILE A 777 35.69 23.40 14.53
C ILE A 777 35.25 23.46 15.99
N GLU A 778 34.12 22.81 16.35
CA GLU A 778 33.66 22.72 17.73
C GLU A 778 34.65 21.94 18.60
N ARG A 779 35.21 20.85 18.07
CA ARG A 779 36.27 20.10 18.74
C ARG A 779 37.54 20.96 18.92
N MET A 780 37.93 21.74 17.92
CA MET A 780 39.05 22.69 18.01
C MET A 780 38.78 23.82 19.02
N GLU A 781 37.52 24.25 19.18
CA GLU A 781 37.13 25.20 20.23
C GLU A 781 37.22 24.58 21.61
N HIS A 782 36.81 23.35 21.76
CA HIS A 782 36.91 22.58 23.02
C HIS A 782 38.38 22.34 23.44
N ASP A 783 39.21 22.02 22.45
CA ASP A 783 40.64 21.77 22.64
C ASP A 783 41.47 23.06 22.77
N GLY A 784 40.84 24.25 22.73
CA GLY A 784 41.45 25.54 22.90
C GLY A 784 42.33 26.01 21.74
N VAL A 785 42.16 25.44 20.58
CA VAL A 785 42.88 25.79 19.31
C VAL A 785 42.29 27.06 18.70
N VAL A 786 40.99 27.25 18.81
CA VAL A 786 40.24 28.38 18.28
C VAL A 786 39.38 29.04 19.34
N SER A 787 39.17 30.33 19.29
CA SER A 787 38.30 31.08 20.19
C SER A 787 36.83 30.82 19.94
N ARG A 788 35.99 31.14 20.93
CA ARG A 788 34.53 31.23 20.72
C ARG A 788 34.21 32.25 19.62
N PRO A 789 33.10 32.05 18.87
CA PRO A 789 32.73 32.99 17.80
C PRO A 789 32.39 34.35 18.37
N ASN A 790 32.91 35.42 17.75
CA ASN A 790 32.58 36.78 18.09
C ASN A 790 31.19 37.19 17.55
N HIS A 791 30.73 38.42 17.81
CA HIS A 791 29.40 38.90 17.35
C HIS A 791 29.17 38.83 15.82
N LYS A 792 30.22 38.61 15.01
CA LYS A 792 30.18 38.43 13.56
C LYS A 792 30.34 36.95 13.14
N GLY A 793 30.36 35.98 14.08
CA GLY A 793 30.57 34.58 13.79
C GLY A 793 32.00 34.20 13.40
N LEU A 794 32.98 35.06 13.61
CA LEU A 794 34.39 34.79 13.31
C LEU A 794 35.09 34.28 14.57
N ARG A 795 35.94 33.25 14.39
CA ARG A 795 36.80 32.66 15.45
C ARG A 795 38.24 33.01 15.19
N GLU A 796 38.99 33.28 16.24
CA GLU A 796 40.44 33.55 16.21
C GLU A 796 41.21 32.27 16.55
N VAL A 797 42.35 32.08 15.85
CA VAL A 797 43.22 30.92 16.07
C VAL A 797 44.18 31.25 17.24
N LEU A 798 44.15 30.44 18.28
CA LEU A 798 44.89 30.63 19.54
C LEU A 798 46.24 29.91 19.57
N LEU A 799 46.61 29.18 18.50
CA LEU A 799 47.93 28.53 18.39
C LEU A 799 49.04 29.56 18.27
N PRO A 800 50.23 29.34 18.92
CA PRO A 800 51.39 30.21 18.76
C PRO A 800 51.90 30.20 17.32
N ASP A 801 52.47 31.33 16.87
CA ASP A 801 53.09 31.42 15.56
C ASP A 801 54.35 30.57 15.53
N HIS A 802 54.40 29.51 14.73
CA HIS A 802 55.65 28.87 14.36
C HIS A 802 56.29 29.73 13.25
N GLU A 803 57.21 30.63 13.66
CA GLU A 803 58.21 31.18 12.75
C GLU A 803 59.13 30.03 12.35
N GLU A 804 59.38 29.86 11.04
CA GLU A 804 60.32 28.93 10.44
C GLU A 804 61.73 29.10 10.99
#